data_24bfd4e8e61b0cdf5d36c56f85c232ab
#
_entry.id   24bfd4e8e61b0cdf5d36c56f85c232ab
#
_cell.length_a   1.000
_cell.length_b   1.000
_cell.length_c   1.000
_cell.angle_alpha   90.00
_cell.angle_beta   90.00
_cell.angle_gamma   90.00
#
_symmetry.space_group_name_H-M   'P 1'
#
loop_
_entity.id
_entity.type
_entity.pdbx_description
1 polymer ?
#
loop_
_entity_poly.entity_id
_entity_poly.type
_entity_poly.pdbx_seq_one_letter_code
_entity_poly.pdbx_strand_id
1 'polypeptide(L)'
;MGATPAFNTTNFTGTRIYITFDEYVQLKDQQKEFFTSPQLKKTPTLLVKGRGVQIDILDTLKPNTTYALNFGSSVCDNNEGNPLNGFRYVFSTGPEIDSMFMSGYTVDAYKKDSVKKTLIFFYDAADSAFLREPFLRLADPLRPDSLPAFDSTVFNVKPDAIARAENNGIFIAQNLKPIDYRVYAIEDTNGNLAYEPGVDKIGFLDGVFNPSDLPDFMAWYDTTRRYMTAEPQLFIRMFTDRQFKRQNLAEQKRPLQHKIELYFNAPYPQIDSLVLDGIDSSRIITEYVTPGRDTINLWLDVPGEELPDTITGRITYLKHDSLNQLVPNTDKLKLFWKYIETKEEERAREKEEKERERAEREGETYTPPEKPNPFKYNLSARGEINPEDNVTISFDYPLVEMDSSRISLVRFGEGEDMYRVRYELRRDSVDIRKWMLSAQWIPEQKYQLVIPDSVFLDVAGQRNDSIKADFSILSPDKFGTLTVNVKGQTDSSRYILQLLNDKNSXXXQEKRDAVTGKYIFRYVNPGDVKLRVIDDVNGNGQWDTGDLILRKQPERVEIYIPESGNEMIAMKANWDIEITVDMADLFKPVDIMDIREQLRKQELLRAQRLIEERIKKAQQQQQQQNTQRSRNASGAFNPTGAFNTGNRMF
;
A
#
# COMPACT_ATOMS: atom_id res chain seq x y z
N MET A 1 9.16 -12.94 39.87
CA MET A 1 9.57 -11.62 39.34
C MET A 1 9.52 -10.56 40.43
N GLY A 2 10.51 -9.62 40.52
CA GLY A 2 10.57 -8.57 41.54
C GLY A 2 11.21 -7.31 40.97
N ALA A 3 11.20 -6.22 41.73
CA ALA A 3 11.83 -4.98 41.33
C ALA A 3 12.33 -4.18 42.55
N THR A 4 13.37 -3.39 42.33
CA THR A 4 13.92 -2.44 43.29
C THR A 4 14.13 -1.10 42.61
N PRO A 5 13.40 -0.01 42.97
CA PRO A 5 12.28 -0.05 43.96
C PRO A 5 11.12 -0.95 43.51
N ALA A 6 10.22 -1.24 44.41
CA ALA A 6 9.08 -2.13 44.15
C ALA A 6 8.17 -1.57 43.03
N PHE A 7 7.44 -2.46 42.38
CA PHE A 7 6.42 -2.03 41.42
C PHE A 7 5.42 -1.07 42.10
N ASN A 8 4.99 -0.09 41.37
CA ASN A 8 4.03 0.93 41.82
C ASN A 8 4.56 1.79 42.99
N THR A 9 5.88 1.98 43.08
CA THR A 9 6.49 2.89 44.03
C THR A 9 6.03 4.32 43.80
N THR A 10 5.62 4.99 44.89
CA THR A 10 5.31 6.43 44.92
C THR A 10 6.47 7.24 45.52
N ASN A 11 6.45 8.56 45.33
CA ASN A 11 7.49 9.48 45.80
C ASN A 11 8.88 9.05 45.34
N PHE A 12 8.98 8.55 44.09
CA PHE A 12 10.22 8.08 43.51
C PHE A 12 11.18 9.27 43.27
N THR A 13 12.37 9.17 43.85
CA THR A 13 13.44 10.17 43.69
C THR A 13 14.73 9.59 43.08
N GLY A 14 14.71 8.30 42.76
CA GLY A 14 15.87 7.59 42.24
C GLY A 14 16.13 7.88 40.75
N THR A 15 17.28 7.40 40.30
CA THR A 15 17.67 7.44 38.89
C THR A 15 17.91 6.02 38.36
N ARG A 16 17.71 5.01 39.20
CA ARG A 16 17.99 3.61 38.81
C ARG A 16 16.88 2.68 39.29
N ILE A 17 16.52 1.74 38.42
CA ILE A 17 15.55 0.69 38.69
C ILE A 17 16.19 -0.63 38.30
N TYR A 18 15.95 -1.67 39.10
CA TYR A 18 16.42 -3.02 38.79
C TYR A 18 15.24 -3.98 38.84
N ILE A 19 14.97 -4.68 37.74
CA ILE A 19 13.88 -5.66 37.62
C ILE A 19 14.49 -7.04 37.53
N THR A 20 14.07 -7.96 38.39
CA THR A 20 14.53 -9.35 38.46
C THR A 20 13.46 -10.30 37.93
N PHE A 21 13.86 -11.21 37.07
CA PHE A 21 12.98 -12.24 36.49
C PHE A 21 13.33 -13.62 37.08
N ASP A 22 12.44 -14.55 36.90
CA ASP A 22 12.62 -15.92 37.42
C ASP A 22 13.63 -16.69 36.56
N GLU A 23 13.80 -16.29 35.31
CA GLU A 23 14.75 -16.87 34.34
C GLU A 23 15.73 -15.84 33.82
N TYR A 24 16.74 -16.29 33.10
CA TYR A 24 17.66 -15.40 32.38
C TYR A 24 16.91 -14.76 31.22
N VAL A 25 17.13 -13.47 31.04
CA VAL A 25 16.47 -12.69 29.99
C VAL A 25 17.46 -12.06 29.04
N GLN A 26 16.98 -11.75 27.83
CA GLN A 26 17.68 -10.96 26.83
C GLN A 26 16.79 -9.83 26.37
N LEU A 27 17.38 -8.77 25.83
CA LEU A 27 16.65 -7.63 25.27
C LEU A 27 16.78 -7.66 23.75
N LYS A 28 15.64 -7.78 23.06
CA LYS A 28 15.56 -7.76 21.60
C LYS A 28 14.86 -6.49 21.13
N ASP A 29 15.34 -5.89 20.06
CA ASP A 29 14.71 -4.73 19.41
C ASP A 29 14.32 -3.61 20.37
N GLN A 30 15.11 -3.41 21.43
CA GLN A 30 14.78 -2.47 22.50
C GLN A 30 14.53 -1.05 21.99
N GLN A 31 15.20 -0.62 20.93
CA GLN A 31 15.04 0.72 20.38
C GLN A 31 13.65 0.93 19.75
N LYS A 32 12.99 -0.14 19.29
CA LYS A 32 11.66 -0.10 18.68
C LYS A 32 10.54 -0.42 19.67
N GLU A 33 10.87 -1.25 20.67
CA GLU A 33 9.86 -1.80 21.58
C GLU A 33 9.71 -1.00 22.87
N PHE A 34 10.84 -0.46 23.39
CA PHE A 34 10.85 0.24 24.65
C PHE A 34 10.48 1.71 24.48
N PHE A 35 9.54 2.18 25.29
CA PHE A 35 9.19 3.60 25.36
C PHE A 35 8.70 3.94 26.77
N THR A 36 8.75 5.23 27.09
CA THR A 36 8.26 5.76 28.37
C THR A 36 6.99 6.57 28.16
N SER A 37 6.09 6.50 29.10
CA SER A 37 4.87 7.31 29.15
C SER A 37 4.81 8.00 30.53
N PRO A 38 4.89 9.34 30.62
CA PRO A 38 5.20 10.31 29.55
C PRO A 38 6.55 10.09 28.86
N GLN A 39 6.69 10.64 27.65
CA GLN A 39 7.94 10.53 26.91
C GLN A 39 9.05 11.37 27.58
N LEU A 40 10.15 10.72 27.93
CA LEU A 40 11.33 11.38 28.47
C LEU A 40 12.15 12.06 27.35
N LYS A 41 12.87 13.12 27.68
CA LYS A 41 13.77 13.81 26.73
C LYS A 41 14.96 12.91 26.35
N LYS A 42 15.46 12.13 27.32
CA LYS A 42 16.55 11.17 27.11
C LYS A 42 16.03 9.76 27.41
N THR A 43 16.15 8.88 26.44
CA THR A 43 15.73 7.48 26.60
C THR A 43 16.56 6.81 27.69
N PRO A 44 15.95 6.12 28.66
CA PRO A 44 16.68 5.38 29.69
C PRO A 44 17.58 4.30 29.07
N THR A 45 18.72 4.06 29.70
CA THR A 45 19.60 2.96 29.29
C THR A 45 19.17 1.66 29.94
N LEU A 46 19.04 0.63 29.14
CA LEU A 46 18.66 -0.73 29.57
C LEU A 46 19.87 -1.66 29.49
N LEU A 47 20.20 -2.30 30.60
CA LEU A 47 21.33 -3.23 30.68
C LEU A 47 20.90 -4.56 31.32
N VAL A 48 21.14 -5.64 30.61
CA VAL A 48 20.90 -6.99 31.17
C VAL A 48 21.98 -7.29 32.20
N LYS A 49 21.58 -7.69 33.39
CA LYS A 49 22.50 -8.12 34.48
C LYS A 49 21.97 -9.41 35.14
N GLY A 50 22.59 -10.53 34.81
CA GLY A 50 22.15 -11.83 35.32
C GLY A 50 20.73 -12.16 34.91
N ARG A 51 19.85 -12.35 35.88
CA ARG A 51 18.40 -12.61 35.65
C ARG A 51 17.58 -11.34 35.67
N GLY A 52 18.19 -10.17 35.44
CA GLY A 52 17.43 -8.95 35.53
C GLY A 52 17.85 -7.90 34.52
N VAL A 53 17.09 -6.81 34.51
CA VAL A 53 17.34 -5.64 33.68
C VAL A 53 17.53 -4.43 34.60
N GLN A 54 18.68 -3.78 34.48
CA GLN A 54 18.95 -2.49 35.10
C GLN A 54 18.50 -1.39 34.14
N ILE A 55 17.81 -0.40 34.67
CA ILE A 55 17.30 0.74 33.94
C ILE A 55 17.89 2.01 34.59
N ASP A 56 18.67 2.75 33.84
CA ASP A 56 19.23 4.03 34.29
C ASP A 56 18.47 5.17 33.62
N ILE A 57 17.78 5.96 34.43
CA ILE A 57 17.02 7.14 34.00
C ILE A 57 17.99 8.30 33.89
N LEU A 58 18.11 8.87 32.69
CA LEU A 58 19.08 9.90 32.34
C LEU A 58 18.49 11.30 32.33
N ASP A 59 17.19 11.41 32.63
CA ASP A 59 16.44 12.65 32.52
C ASP A 59 15.96 13.14 33.90
N THR A 60 15.62 14.42 33.99
CA THR A 60 14.94 14.96 35.16
C THR A 60 13.45 14.69 35.06
N LEU A 61 12.93 13.99 36.03
CA LEU A 61 11.51 13.61 36.08
C LEU A 61 10.63 14.79 36.49
N LYS A 62 9.47 14.93 35.88
CA LYS A 62 8.45 15.92 36.25
C LYS A 62 7.92 15.57 37.66
N PRO A 63 7.63 16.54 38.52
CA PRO A 63 7.00 16.25 39.82
C PRO A 63 5.53 15.81 39.66
N ASN A 64 5.02 15.08 40.63
CA ASN A 64 3.61 14.63 40.70
C ASN A 64 3.17 13.96 39.37
N THR A 65 4.02 13.04 38.86
CA THR A 65 3.81 12.45 37.55
C THR A 65 3.99 10.93 37.64
N THR A 66 3.04 10.18 37.13
CA THR A 66 3.13 8.73 36.97
C THR A 66 3.87 8.40 35.68
N TYR A 67 4.89 7.56 35.81
CA TYR A 67 5.71 7.08 34.68
C TYR A 67 5.47 5.58 34.50
N ALA A 68 5.27 5.18 33.25
CA ALA A 68 5.24 3.78 32.84
C ALA A 68 6.41 3.53 31.89
N LEU A 69 7.29 2.60 32.25
CA LEU A 69 8.35 2.09 31.36
C LEU A 69 7.79 0.88 30.65
N ASN A 70 7.50 1.01 29.36
CA ASN A 70 6.85 -0.01 28.55
C ASN A 70 7.91 -0.76 27.75
N PHE A 71 7.97 -2.08 27.91
CA PHE A 71 8.99 -2.91 27.26
C PHE A 71 8.49 -3.56 25.98
N GLY A 72 7.18 -3.47 25.67
CA GLY A 72 6.61 -4.10 24.48
C GLY A 72 6.88 -5.60 24.47
N SER A 73 7.58 -6.06 23.45
CA SER A 73 8.02 -7.44 23.31
C SER A 73 9.54 -7.59 23.48
N SER A 74 10.23 -6.55 23.99
CA SER A 74 11.70 -6.55 24.04
C SER A 74 12.30 -7.51 25.06
N VAL A 75 11.61 -7.74 26.19
CA VAL A 75 12.10 -8.68 27.21
C VAL A 75 11.73 -10.09 26.77
N CYS A 76 12.76 -10.91 26.48
CA CYS A 76 12.55 -12.30 26.04
C CYS A 76 13.33 -13.23 26.96
N ASP A 77 12.83 -14.45 27.16
CA ASP A 77 13.65 -15.44 27.85
C ASP A 77 14.91 -15.76 27.00
N ASN A 78 15.97 -16.11 27.70
CA ASN A 78 17.28 -16.31 27.06
C ASN A 78 17.37 -17.62 26.27
N ASN A 79 16.59 -18.63 26.65
CA ASN A 79 16.71 -19.98 26.10
C ASN A 79 15.85 -20.17 24.84
N GLU A 80 14.55 -19.87 24.95
CA GLU A 80 13.60 -20.07 23.87
C GLU A 80 13.35 -18.80 23.06
N GLY A 81 13.66 -17.63 23.60
CA GLY A 81 13.47 -16.36 22.93
C GLY A 81 12.03 -15.86 22.94
N ASN A 82 11.18 -16.46 23.79
CA ASN A 82 9.76 -16.07 23.89
C ASN A 82 9.64 -14.69 24.54
N PRO A 83 8.90 -13.75 23.95
CA PRO A 83 8.74 -12.40 24.53
C PRO A 83 7.74 -12.39 25.70
N LEU A 84 8.02 -11.58 26.70
CA LEU A 84 7.11 -11.20 27.77
C LEU A 84 6.30 -9.99 27.27
N ASN A 85 5.25 -10.24 26.53
CA ASN A 85 4.47 -9.20 25.86
C ASN A 85 3.76 -8.27 26.84
N GLY A 86 3.82 -6.97 26.57
CA GLY A 86 3.12 -5.94 27.32
C GLY A 86 3.66 -5.70 28.71
N PHE A 87 4.87 -6.19 28.99
CA PHE A 87 5.49 -5.97 30.31
C PHE A 87 5.81 -4.50 30.51
N ARG A 88 5.51 -4.01 31.73
CA ARG A 88 5.78 -2.62 32.07
C ARG A 88 6.09 -2.45 33.56
N TYR A 89 6.86 -1.44 33.88
CA TYR A 89 7.16 -1.03 35.24
C TYR A 89 6.61 0.38 35.45
N VAL A 90 5.81 0.55 36.52
CA VAL A 90 5.13 1.81 36.81
C VAL A 90 5.63 2.37 38.14
N PHE A 91 5.82 3.67 38.21
CA PHE A 91 6.16 4.41 39.43
C PHE A 91 5.63 5.85 39.34
N SER A 92 5.57 6.55 40.46
CA SER A 92 5.16 7.95 40.52
C SER A 92 6.17 8.77 41.31
N THR A 93 6.45 10.00 40.82
CA THR A 93 7.23 10.99 41.55
C THR A 93 6.37 11.72 42.59
N GLY A 94 5.06 11.56 42.57
CA GLY A 94 4.12 12.06 43.53
C GLY A 94 3.65 10.99 44.53
N PRO A 95 2.73 11.34 45.43
CA PRO A 95 2.22 10.41 46.45
C PRO A 95 1.26 9.37 45.92
N GLU A 96 0.75 9.53 44.68
CA GLU A 96 -0.27 8.66 44.10
C GLU A 96 0.16 8.19 42.70
N ILE A 97 -0.42 7.10 42.25
CA ILE A 97 -0.30 6.61 40.88
C ILE A 97 -1.61 6.89 40.17
N ASP A 98 -1.54 7.57 39.03
CA ASP A 98 -2.70 7.83 38.19
C ASP A 98 -3.31 6.50 37.75
N SER A 99 -4.63 6.37 37.81
CA SER A 99 -5.30 5.06 37.66
C SER A 99 -6.34 5.01 36.55
N MET A 100 -6.54 6.11 35.80
CA MET A 100 -7.56 6.12 34.74
C MET A 100 -7.09 5.38 33.49
N PHE A 101 -8.05 4.91 32.71
CA PHE A 101 -7.84 4.14 31.48
C PHE A 101 -8.65 4.75 30.36
N MET A 102 -8.12 4.61 29.14
CA MET A 102 -8.85 4.87 27.89
C MET A 102 -8.57 3.75 26.93
N SER A 103 -9.57 3.32 26.19
CA SER A 103 -9.41 2.34 25.14
C SER A 103 -9.86 2.91 23.79
N GLY A 104 -9.36 2.34 22.71
CA GLY A 104 -9.81 2.78 21.39
C GLY A 104 -9.40 1.82 20.29
N TYR A 105 -9.86 2.14 19.09
CA TYR A 105 -9.62 1.36 17.89
C TYR A 105 -9.10 2.28 16.79
N THR A 106 -8.00 1.87 16.17
CA THR A 106 -7.38 2.58 15.06
C THR A 106 -7.50 1.76 13.77
N VAL A 107 -7.77 2.44 12.67
CA VAL A 107 -7.96 1.77 11.37
C VAL A 107 -7.45 2.69 10.26
N ASP A 108 -6.90 2.09 9.20
CA ASP A 108 -6.56 2.82 7.98
C ASP A 108 -7.85 3.37 7.36
N ALA A 109 -7.88 4.67 7.07
CA ALA A 109 -9.09 5.36 6.59
C ALA A 109 -9.57 4.83 5.24
N TYR A 110 -8.64 4.38 4.37
CA TYR A 110 -8.96 3.90 3.04
C TYR A 110 -9.09 2.38 2.98
N LYS A 111 -8.13 1.65 3.56
CA LYS A 111 -8.09 0.19 3.48
C LYS A 111 -8.99 -0.51 4.49
N LYS A 112 -9.34 0.18 5.58
CA LYS A 112 -10.13 -0.34 6.71
C LYS A 112 -9.42 -1.46 7.48
N ASP A 113 -8.13 -1.65 7.26
CA ASP A 113 -7.29 -2.60 7.98
C ASP A 113 -6.62 -1.91 9.18
N SER A 114 -6.22 -2.68 10.18
CA SER A 114 -5.44 -2.14 11.30
C SER A 114 -4.06 -1.67 10.81
N VAL A 115 -3.59 -0.54 11.35
CA VAL A 115 -2.28 0.02 11.04
C VAL A 115 -1.29 -0.52 12.07
N LYS A 116 -0.19 -1.09 11.60
CA LYS A 116 0.84 -1.67 12.48
C LYS A 116 1.71 -0.56 13.09
N LYS A 117 2.33 -0.85 14.22
CA LYS A 117 3.24 0.06 14.93
C LYS A 117 2.58 1.40 15.30
N THR A 118 1.29 1.38 15.58
CA THR A 118 0.55 2.59 15.92
C THR A 118 0.78 2.94 17.37
N LEU A 119 1.20 4.18 17.60
CA LEU A 119 1.28 4.80 18.92
C LEU A 119 0.16 5.81 19.07
N ILE A 120 -0.39 5.89 20.27
CA ILE A 120 -1.45 6.84 20.61
C ILE A 120 -0.84 7.86 21.56
N PHE A 121 -0.85 9.11 21.16
CA PHE A 121 -0.30 10.22 21.90
C PHE A 121 -1.43 11.01 22.57
N PHE A 122 -1.28 11.24 23.85
CA PHE A 122 -2.23 11.98 24.69
C PHE A 122 -1.54 13.26 25.16
N TYR A 123 -2.17 14.39 24.87
CA TYR A 123 -1.69 15.71 25.26
C TYR A 123 -2.71 16.37 26.18
N ASP A 124 -2.28 16.89 27.32
CA ASP A 124 -3.13 17.66 28.22
C ASP A 124 -3.72 18.86 27.46
N ALA A 125 -5.04 18.90 27.32
CA ALA A 125 -5.72 19.93 26.54
C ALA A 125 -5.60 21.35 27.17
N ALA A 126 -5.31 21.41 28.46
CA ALA A 126 -5.12 22.69 29.18
C ALA A 126 -3.69 23.22 29.05
N ASP A 127 -2.74 22.45 28.50
CA ASP A 127 -1.35 22.90 28.36
C ASP A 127 -1.24 24.04 27.34
N SER A 128 -0.81 25.21 27.81
CA SER A 128 -0.64 26.39 26.97
C SER A 128 0.48 26.25 25.92
N ALA A 129 1.28 25.19 25.98
CA ALA A 129 2.31 24.95 24.96
C ALA A 129 1.71 24.83 23.55
N PHE A 130 0.46 24.38 23.43
CA PHE A 130 -0.27 24.29 22.16
C PHE A 130 -0.52 25.64 21.50
N LEU A 131 -0.56 26.70 22.29
CA LEU A 131 -1.01 28.03 21.86
C LEU A 131 0.14 28.98 21.48
N ARG A 132 1.39 28.55 21.67
CA ARG A 132 2.51 29.51 21.70
C ARG A 132 3.13 29.85 20.35
N GLU A 133 3.08 28.99 19.36
CA GLU A 133 3.70 29.29 18.06
C GLU A 133 2.91 28.69 16.90
N PRO A 134 2.38 29.51 16.00
CA PRO A 134 1.90 29.01 14.77
C PRO A 134 3.09 28.40 13.99
N PHE A 135 2.97 27.19 13.57
CA PHE A 135 3.96 26.57 12.69
C PHE A 135 3.94 27.34 11.37
N LEU A 136 5.08 27.89 10.98
CA LEU A 136 5.19 28.59 9.70
C LEU A 136 5.06 27.56 8.59
N ARG A 137 3.91 27.54 7.98
CA ARG A 137 3.57 26.59 6.97
C ARG A 137 4.20 26.95 5.63
N LEU A 138 4.65 25.93 4.91
CA LEU A 138 5.06 26.07 3.53
C LEU A 138 3.84 26.46 2.70
N ALA A 139 3.98 27.45 1.83
CA ALA A 139 2.89 27.83 0.94
C ALA A 139 2.53 26.65 0.02
N ASP A 140 1.27 26.25 0.06
CA ASP A 140 0.74 25.26 -0.87
C ASP A 140 0.63 25.92 -2.25
N PRO A 141 1.27 25.37 -3.30
CA PRO A 141 1.15 25.95 -4.63
C PRO A 141 -0.29 26.09 -5.12
N LEU A 142 -1.20 25.24 -4.63
CA LEU A 142 -2.62 25.29 -4.97
C LEU A 142 -3.41 26.29 -4.11
N ARG A 143 -2.81 26.74 -3.00
CA ARG A 143 -3.45 27.64 -2.03
C ARG A 143 -2.42 28.65 -1.53
N PRO A 144 -2.07 29.63 -2.35
CA PRO A 144 -1.01 30.59 -2.01
C PRO A 144 -1.38 31.56 -0.88
N ASP A 145 -2.65 31.61 -0.49
CA ASP A 145 -3.12 32.56 0.54
C ASP A 145 -2.60 32.19 1.91
N SER A 146 -2.57 33.16 2.80
CA SER A 146 -2.15 32.99 4.19
C SER A 146 -3.03 31.92 4.86
N LEU A 147 -2.38 30.98 5.52
CA LEU A 147 -3.08 29.89 6.19
C LEU A 147 -3.38 30.28 7.64
N PRO A 148 -4.53 29.84 8.15
CA PRO A 148 -4.84 30.08 9.56
C PRO A 148 -3.85 29.38 10.47
N ALA A 149 -3.71 29.89 11.68
CA ALA A 149 -2.95 29.23 12.73
C ALA A 149 -3.51 27.82 12.96
N PHE A 150 -2.65 26.85 13.16
CA PHE A 150 -3.06 25.46 13.32
C PHE A 150 -2.40 24.80 14.53
N ASP A 151 -2.96 23.71 14.97
CA ASP A 151 -2.45 22.93 16.10
C ASP A 151 -1.14 22.22 15.68
N SER A 152 -0.01 22.76 16.16
CA SER A 152 1.31 22.19 15.85
C SER A 152 1.81 21.21 16.92
N THR A 153 0.98 20.85 17.88
CA THR A 153 1.36 20.04 19.04
C THR A 153 2.11 18.77 18.65
N VAL A 154 1.53 18.00 17.77
CA VAL A 154 2.08 16.67 17.39
C VAL A 154 3.46 16.77 16.74
N PHE A 155 3.82 17.96 16.21
CA PHE A 155 5.14 18.19 15.59
C PHE A 155 6.20 18.60 16.59
N ASN A 156 5.81 19.30 17.65
CA ASN A 156 6.75 20.06 18.49
C ASN A 156 6.74 19.66 19.97
N VAL A 157 5.67 19.06 20.45
CA VAL A 157 5.48 18.79 21.88
C VAL A 157 5.51 17.29 22.15
N LYS A 158 6.21 16.88 23.20
CA LYS A 158 6.21 15.49 23.64
C LYS A 158 4.89 15.17 24.36
N PRO A 159 4.29 14.01 24.07
CA PRO A 159 3.01 13.66 24.72
C PRO A 159 3.12 13.43 26.22
N ASP A 160 2.04 13.73 26.93
CA ASP A 160 1.91 13.50 28.37
C ASP A 160 1.63 12.03 28.70
N ALA A 161 1.09 11.27 27.74
CA ALA A 161 0.99 9.81 27.86
C ALA A 161 1.07 9.19 26.47
N ILE A 162 1.57 7.95 26.42
CA ILE A 162 1.67 7.15 25.19
C ILE A 162 1.08 5.77 25.45
N ALA A 163 0.24 5.30 24.51
CA ALA A 163 -0.17 3.91 24.45
C ALA A 163 0.26 3.34 23.10
N ARG A 164 0.32 2.01 22.98
CA ARG A 164 0.59 1.30 21.73
C ARG A 164 -0.66 0.51 21.35
N ALA A 165 -1.04 0.58 20.09
CA ALA A 165 -2.11 -0.27 19.58
C ALA A 165 -1.55 -1.66 19.24
N GLU A 166 -2.34 -2.68 19.53
CA GLU A 166 -2.03 -4.06 19.16
C GLU A 166 -2.27 -4.28 17.64
N ASN A 167 -1.86 -5.43 17.15
CA ASN A 167 -1.95 -5.74 15.72
C ASN A 167 -3.39 -5.74 15.16
N ASN A 168 -4.39 -5.77 16.02
CA ASN A 168 -5.80 -5.64 15.62
C ASN A 168 -6.30 -4.18 15.64
N GLY A 169 -5.43 -3.24 15.94
CA GLY A 169 -5.77 -1.81 16.01
C GLY A 169 -6.32 -1.34 17.35
N ILE A 170 -6.57 -2.24 18.30
CA ILE A 170 -7.09 -1.90 19.63
C ILE A 170 -5.93 -1.40 20.50
N PHE A 171 -6.16 -0.34 21.26
CA PHE A 171 -5.21 0.14 22.26
C PHE A 171 -5.89 0.29 23.62
N ILE A 172 -5.09 0.19 24.67
CA ILE A 172 -5.49 0.48 26.05
C ILE A 172 -4.41 1.43 26.62
N ALA A 173 -4.78 2.68 26.82
CA ALA A 173 -3.97 3.65 27.54
C ALA A 173 -4.25 3.50 29.03
N GLN A 174 -3.20 3.50 29.82
CA GLN A 174 -3.30 3.25 31.27
C GLN A 174 -2.50 4.31 32.02
N ASN A 175 -2.82 4.47 33.27
CA ASN A 175 -2.18 5.46 34.16
C ASN A 175 -2.36 6.87 33.65
N LEU A 176 -3.59 7.17 33.19
CA LEU A 176 -3.97 8.51 32.78
C LEU A 176 -4.52 9.29 33.98
N LYS A 177 -4.40 10.60 33.94
CA LYS A 177 -5.05 11.53 34.87
C LYS A 177 -6.50 11.74 34.44
N PRO A 178 -7.39 12.12 35.39
CA PRO A 178 -8.78 12.50 35.05
C PRO A 178 -8.84 13.94 34.52
N ILE A 179 -8.23 14.17 33.36
CA ILE A 179 -8.17 15.47 32.68
C ILE A 179 -8.56 15.32 31.22
N ASP A 180 -8.79 16.44 30.55
CA ASP A 180 -9.11 16.48 29.12
C ASP A 180 -7.84 16.26 28.29
N TYR A 181 -7.88 15.31 27.37
CA TYR A 181 -6.77 15.00 26.46
C TYR A 181 -7.15 15.28 25.01
N ARG A 182 -6.20 15.82 24.25
CA ARG A 182 -6.18 15.76 22.78
C ARG A 182 -5.49 14.46 22.40
N VAL A 183 -6.08 13.72 21.45
CA VAL A 183 -5.62 12.36 21.11
C VAL A 183 -5.22 12.29 19.64
N TYR A 184 -4.02 11.76 19.39
CA TYR A 184 -3.49 11.50 18.05
C TYR A 184 -3.01 10.06 17.97
N ALA A 185 -3.26 9.40 16.81
CA ALA A 185 -2.67 8.10 16.51
C ALA A 185 -1.62 8.29 15.43
N ILE A 186 -0.45 7.67 15.58
CA ILE A 186 0.70 7.85 14.69
C ILE A 186 1.30 6.49 14.35
N GLU A 187 1.51 6.22 13.07
CA GLU A 187 2.25 5.03 12.62
C GLU A 187 3.75 5.33 12.76
N ASP A 188 4.36 4.90 13.86
CA ASP A 188 5.79 5.14 14.11
C ASP A 188 6.64 4.11 13.36
N THR A 189 6.93 4.41 12.09
CA THR A 189 7.57 3.47 11.16
C THR A 189 9.03 3.19 11.56
N ASN A 190 9.72 4.20 12.04
CA ASN A 190 11.17 4.12 12.33
C ASN A 190 11.51 3.98 13.83
N GLY A 191 10.53 4.06 14.73
CA GLY A 191 10.72 3.89 16.17
C GLY A 191 11.28 5.11 16.87
N ASN A 192 11.05 6.32 16.32
CA ASN A 192 11.60 7.56 16.90
C ASN A 192 10.65 8.25 17.90
N LEU A 193 9.44 7.74 18.07
CA LEU A 193 8.39 8.26 18.95
C LEU A 193 8.02 9.71 18.60
N ALA A 194 8.00 10.03 17.30
CA ALA A 194 7.67 11.36 16.79
C ALA A 194 6.92 11.22 15.46
N TYR A 195 6.07 12.17 15.14
CA TYR A 195 5.35 12.19 13.87
C TYR A 195 6.23 12.79 12.78
N GLU A 196 6.39 12.06 11.68
CA GLU A 196 7.12 12.51 10.49
C GLU A 196 6.16 12.65 9.30
N PRO A 197 5.77 13.88 8.94
CA PRO A 197 4.86 14.08 7.81
C PRO A 197 5.34 13.42 6.53
N GLY A 198 4.43 12.69 5.88
CA GLY A 198 4.71 12.02 4.61
C GLY A 198 5.43 10.68 4.72
N VAL A 199 5.92 10.34 5.91
CA VAL A 199 6.50 9.02 6.22
C VAL A 199 5.47 8.22 7.01
N ASP A 200 4.96 8.83 8.08
CA ASP A 200 4.04 8.19 9.01
C ASP A 200 2.59 8.53 8.67
N LYS A 201 1.70 7.58 8.92
CA LYS A 201 0.27 7.89 8.92
C LYS A 201 -0.09 8.55 10.24
N ILE A 202 -1.10 9.40 10.19
CA ILE A 202 -1.65 10.08 11.36
C ILE A 202 -3.17 9.93 11.37
N GLY A 203 -3.73 9.93 12.58
CA GLY A 203 -5.16 10.06 12.81
C GLY A 203 -5.37 11.00 13.99
N PHE A 204 -6.44 11.74 13.96
CA PHE A 204 -6.77 12.66 15.07
C PHE A 204 -8.28 12.61 15.33
N LEU A 205 -8.63 13.02 16.54
CA LEU A 205 -10.02 13.20 16.95
C LEU A 205 -10.32 14.69 17.11
N ASP A 206 -11.51 15.08 16.72
CA ASP A 206 -12.00 16.43 16.92
C ASP A 206 -12.55 16.54 18.35
N GLY A 207 -12.01 17.47 19.12
CA GLY A 207 -12.40 17.67 20.51
C GLY A 207 -11.37 17.15 21.52
N VAL A 208 -11.80 17.09 22.75
CA VAL A 208 -11.02 16.62 23.89
C VAL A 208 -11.77 15.50 24.61
N PHE A 209 -11.04 14.62 25.24
CA PHE A 209 -11.60 13.41 25.84
C PHE A 209 -11.07 13.22 27.26
N ASN A 210 -11.99 13.19 28.21
CA ASN A 210 -11.67 12.93 29.61
C ASN A 210 -11.98 11.46 29.91
N PRO A 211 -11.02 10.69 30.44
CA PRO A 211 -11.32 9.28 30.75
C PRO A 211 -12.47 9.09 31.74
N SER A 212 -12.75 10.11 32.59
CA SER A 212 -13.85 10.06 33.53
C SER A 212 -15.23 10.17 32.88
N ASP A 213 -15.31 10.74 31.67
CA ASP A 213 -16.58 11.01 30.98
C ASP A 213 -16.93 9.92 29.94
N LEU A 214 -16.00 9.02 29.67
CA LEU A 214 -16.19 7.98 28.65
C LEU A 214 -16.96 6.78 29.25
N PRO A 215 -17.76 6.09 28.43
CA PRO A 215 -18.50 4.92 28.92
C PRO A 215 -17.54 3.78 29.33
N ASP A 216 -17.93 3.00 30.31
CA ASP A 216 -17.17 1.84 30.75
C ASP A 216 -16.89 0.87 29.58
N PHE A 217 -15.80 0.15 29.68
CA PHE A 217 -15.42 -0.86 28.68
C PHE A 217 -14.90 -2.13 29.35
N MET A 218 -15.05 -3.25 28.66
CA MET A 218 -14.45 -4.51 29.08
C MET A 218 -13.10 -4.71 28.40
N ALA A 219 -12.14 -5.22 29.18
CA ALA A 219 -10.84 -5.63 28.66
C ALA A 219 -10.60 -7.10 29.02
N TRP A 220 -9.97 -7.85 28.10
CA TRP A 220 -9.68 -9.26 28.34
C TRP A 220 -8.36 -9.65 27.66
N TYR A 221 -7.79 -10.75 28.12
CA TYR A 221 -6.57 -11.29 27.51
C TYR A 221 -6.94 -12.27 26.39
N ASP A 222 -6.49 -11.97 25.18
CA ASP A 222 -6.66 -12.87 24.03
C ASP A 222 -5.56 -13.95 24.09
N THR A 223 -5.93 -15.13 24.50
CA THR A 223 -5.01 -16.26 24.67
C THR A 223 -4.44 -16.76 23.33
N THR A 224 -5.14 -16.52 22.22
CA THR A 224 -4.69 -16.93 20.88
C THR A 224 -3.59 -16.00 20.36
N ARG A 225 -3.78 -14.70 20.56
CA ARG A 225 -2.85 -13.68 20.09
C ARG A 225 -1.82 -13.27 21.15
N ARG A 226 -2.08 -13.66 22.42
CA ARG A 226 -1.21 -13.41 23.57
C ARG A 226 -1.03 -11.92 23.88
N TYR A 227 -2.12 -11.13 23.80
CA TYR A 227 -2.11 -9.73 24.22
C TYR A 227 -3.45 -9.33 24.83
N MET A 228 -3.44 -8.15 25.48
CA MET A 228 -4.67 -7.55 26.02
C MET A 228 -5.45 -6.90 24.89
N THR A 229 -6.76 -7.06 24.90
CA THR A 229 -7.67 -6.38 23.98
C THR A 229 -8.85 -5.81 24.79
N ALA A 230 -9.63 -4.92 24.19
CA ALA A 230 -10.70 -4.21 24.90
C ALA A 230 -11.79 -3.74 23.94
N GLU A 231 -12.95 -3.47 24.51
CA GLU A 231 -13.98 -2.71 23.78
C GLU A 231 -13.50 -1.28 23.62
N PRO A 232 -13.53 -0.69 22.40
CA PRO A 232 -13.06 0.68 22.23
C PRO A 232 -14.03 1.72 22.77
N GLN A 233 -13.49 2.80 23.30
CA GLN A 233 -14.20 4.02 23.67
C GLN A 233 -13.98 5.12 22.61
N LEU A 234 -12.84 5.02 21.88
CA LEU A 234 -12.46 5.99 20.84
C LEU A 234 -12.28 5.25 19.49
N PHE A 235 -12.56 5.95 18.39
CA PHE A 235 -12.37 5.41 17.05
C PHE A 235 -11.57 6.40 16.21
N ILE A 236 -10.40 6.00 15.74
CA ILE A 236 -9.47 6.89 15.03
C ILE A 236 -9.18 6.34 13.63
N ARG A 237 -9.48 7.14 12.61
CA ARG A 237 -9.15 6.83 11.22
C ARG A 237 -7.78 7.40 10.89
N MET A 238 -6.86 6.56 10.45
CA MET A 238 -5.49 6.94 10.15
C MET A 238 -5.30 7.11 8.64
N PHE A 239 -4.60 8.14 8.24
CA PHE A 239 -4.38 8.48 6.85
C PHE A 239 -2.96 9.04 6.68
N THR A 240 -2.48 9.05 5.44
CA THR A 240 -1.25 9.77 5.09
C THR A 240 -1.63 11.22 4.84
N ASP A 241 -1.08 12.12 5.63
CA ASP A 241 -1.38 13.54 5.53
C ASP A 241 -0.89 14.11 4.20
N ARG A 242 -1.60 15.11 3.69
CA ARG A 242 -1.16 15.84 2.50
C ARG A 242 0.12 16.60 2.84
N GLN A 243 1.19 16.27 2.14
CA GLN A 243 2.47 16.91 2.38
C GLN A 243 2.52 18.30 1.73
N PHE A 244 2.95 19.28 2.53
CA PHE A 244 3.28 20.60 2.03
C PHE A 244 4.80 20.68 1.92
N LYS A 245 5.29 20.34 0.75
CA LYS A 245 6.72 20.33 0.45
C LYS A 245 7.12 21.63 -0.25
N ARG A 246 8.34 22.09 0.01
CA ARG A 246 8.91 23.21 -0.72
C ARG A 246 9.06 22.83 -2.19
N GLN A 247 8.60 23.73 -3.07
CA GLN A 247 8.76 23.52 -4.51
C GLN A 247 10.20 23.80 -4.90
N ASN A 248 10.85 22.78 -5.41
CA ASN A 248 12.19 22.87 -6.00
C ASN A 248 12.40 21.65 -6.89
N LEU A 249 13.30 21.79 -7.87
CA LEU A 249 13.76 20.65 -8.67
C LEU A 249 14.70 19.83 -7.78
N ALA A 250 14.25 18.65 -7.40
CA ALA A 250 14.96 17.77 -6.45
C ALA A 250 16.04 16.95 -7.17
N GLU A 251 15.71 16.45 -8.36
CA GLU A 251 16.62 15.59 -9.11
C GLU A 251 16.36 15.72 -10.60
N GLN A 252 17.44 15.54 -11.38
CA GLN A 252 17.39 15.49 -12.83
C GLN A 252 18.27 14.33 -13.29
N LYS A 253 17.75 13.49 -14.18
CA LYS A 253 18.44 12.29 -14.67
C LYS A 253 18.24 12.15 -16.17
N ARG A 254 19.19 11.46 -16.83
CA ARG A 254 19.03 10.98 -18.20
C ARG A 254 19.31 9.48 -18.21
N PRO A 255 18.29 8.65 -17.85
CA PRO A 255 18.50 7.20 -17.72
C PRO A 255 18.63 6.49 -19.06
N LEU A 256 18.06 7.07 -20.13
CA LEU A 256 18.16 6.54 -21.51
C LEU A 256 18.60 7.65 -22.44
N GLN A 257 19.12 7.26 -23.59
CA GLN A 257 19.60 8.22 -24.59
C GLN A 257 18.53 9.27 -24.98
N HIS A 258 17.28 8.80 -25.09
CA HIS A 258 16.13 9.62 -25.53
C HIS A 258 15.22 10.04 -24.37
N LYS A 259 15.61 9.82 -23.08
CA LYS A 259 14.73 10.10 -21.96
C LYS A 259 15.42 10.92 -20.88
N ILE A 260 14.78 12.02 -20.48
CA ILE A 260 15.19 12.84 -19.35
C ILE A 260 14.07 12.74 -18.30
N GLU A 261 14.44 12.63 -17.04
CA GLU A 261 13.51 12.61 -15.90
C GLU A 261 13.80 13.79 -14.98
N LEU A 262 12.76 14.56 -14.70
CA LEU A 262 12.80 15.69 -13.76
C LEU A 262 11.89 15.36 -12.58
N TYR A 263 12.44 15.49 -11.38
CA TYR A 263 11.73 15.21 -10.13
C TYR A 263 11.60 16.48 -9.31
N PHE A 264 10.38 16.89 -9.04
CA PHE A 264 10.08 18.05 -8.20
C PHE A 264 9.64 17.58 -6.81
N ASN A 265 10.01 18.34 -5.78
CA ASN A 265 9.62 17.99 -4.40
C ASN A 265 8.12 18.16 -4.14
N ALA A 266 7.50 19.13 -4.77
CA ALA A 266 6.08 19.43 -4.57
C ALA A 266 5.28 19.21 -5.86
N PRO A 267 4.00 18.85 -5.75
CA PRO A 267 3.16 18.66 -6.94
C PRO A 267 2.87 19.97 -7.67
N TYR A 268 2.46 19.82 -8.91
CA TYR A 268 2.04 20.91 -9.81
C TYR A 268 3.11 22.01 -9.96
N PRO A 269 4.35 21.65 -10.35
CA PRO A 269 5.37 22.67 -10.59
C PRO A 269 4.92 23.63 -11.69
N GLN A 270 5.04 24.93 -11.43
CA GLN A 270 4.73 25.97 -12.41
C GLN A 270 6.00 26.24 -13.21
N ILE A 271 6.10 25.63 -14.38
CA ILE A 271 7.25 25.73 -15.27
C ILE A 271 6.95 26.79 -16.35
N ASP A 272 7.74 27.86 -16.34
CA ASP A 272 7.62 28.94 -17.33
C ASP A 272 8.30 28.57 -18.64
N SER A 273 9.49 27.97 -18.57
CA SER A 273 10.24 27.59 -19.77
C SER A 273 11.20 26.44 -19.48
N LEU A 274 11.41 25.62 -20.51
CA LEU A 274 12.39 24.56 -20.53
C LEU A 274 13.12 24.63 -21.85
N VAL A 275 14.44 24.80 -21.77
CA VAL A 275 15.30 24.89 -22.96
C VAL A 275 16.45 23.88 -22.83
N LEU A 276 16.58 23.02 -23.82
CA LEU A 276 17.73 22.10 -23.94
C LEU A 276 18.61 22.62 -25.07
N ASP A 277 19.89 22.80 -24.80
CA ASP A 277 20.82 23.38 -25.78
C ASP A 277 20.97 22.43 -26.98
N GLY A 278 20.70 22.96 -28.17
CA GLY A 278 20.80 22.20 -29.41
C GLY A 278 19.58 21.34 -29.75
N ILE A 279 18.52 21.35 -28.93
CA ILE A 279 17.30 20.57 -29.17
C ILE A 279 16.11 21.52 -29.28
N ASP A 280 15.42 21.45 -30.41
CA ASP A 280 14.20 22.25 -30.63
C ASP A 280 13.07 21.76 -29.69
N SER A 281 12.36 22.68 -29.08
CA SER A 281 11.28 22.37 -28.15
C SER A 281 10.15 21.54 -28.79
N SER A 282 9.91 21.69 -30.08
CA SER A 282 8.92 20.91 -30.82
C SER A 282 9.27 19.42 -30.90
N ARG A 283 10.52 19.07 -30.65
CA ARG A 283 11.02 17.68 -30.65
C ARG A 283 11.09 17.08 -29.25
N ILE A 284 10.49 17.76 -28.26
CA ILE A 284 10.42 17.28 -26.87
C ILE A 284 8.97 16.88 -26.55
N ILE A 285 8.78 15.60 -26.28
CA ILE A 285 7.46 15.06 -25.87
C ILE A 285 7.44 14.97 -24.35
N THR A 286 6.52 15.70 -23.72
CA THR A 286 6.39 15.72 -22.25
C THR A 286 5.38 14.67 -21.79
N GLU A 287 5.77 13.88 -20.78
CA GLU A 287 4.93 12.90 -20.12
C GLU A 287 4.87 13.22 -18.62
N TYR A 288 3.67 13.41 -18.09
CA TYR A 288 3.44 13.59 -16.66
C TYR A 288 3.18 12.22 -16.05
N VAL A 289 4.15 11.72 -15.27
CA VAL A 289 4.12 10.35 -14.74
C VAL A 289 3.15 10.22 -13.55
N THR A 290 3.05 11.29 -12.78
CA THR A 290 2.22 11.30 -11.54
C THR A 290 1.02 12.22 -11.73
N PRO A 291 -0.10 11.97 -11.03
CA PRO A 291 -1.24 12.91 -11.04
C PRO A 291 -0.86 14.31 -10.58
N GLY A 292 0.09 14.42 -9.65
CA GLY A 292 0.61 15.70 -9.16
C GLY A 292 1.62 16.37 -10.10
N ARG A 293 1.99 15.71 -11.20
CA ARG A 293 2.96 16.24 -12.19
C ARG A 293 4.33 16.59 -11.59
N ASP A 294 4.66 16.03 -10.43
CA ASP A 294 5.95 16.24 -9.75
C ASP A 294 7.06 15.37 -10.34
N THR A 295 6.69 14.40 -11.18
CA THR A 295 7.62 13.60 -11.98
C THR A 295 7.28 13.77 -13.44
N ILE A 296 8.25 14.33 -14.18
CA ILE A 296 8.08 14.66 -15.59
C ILE A 296 9.15 13.94 -16.41
N ASN A 297 8.71 13.17 -17.40
CA ASN A 297 9.60 12.60 -18.41
C ASN A 297 9.58 13.49 -19.63
N LEU A 298 10.76 13.78 -20.17
CA LEU A 298 10.93 14.44 -21.45
C LEU A 298 11.54 13.41 -22.40
N TRP A 299 10.84 13.16 -23.49
CA TRP A 299 11.28 12.23 -24.52
C TRP A 299 11.77 13.03 -25.72
N LEU A 300 12.97 12.68 -26.21
CA LEU A 300 13.67 13.44 -27.25
C LEU A 300 13.48 12.75 -28.59
N ASP A 301 12.72 13.39 -29.48
CA ASP A 301 12.49 12.94 -30.86
C ASP A 301 13.62 13.48 -31.77
N VAL A 302 14.81 12.97 -31.50
CA VAL A 302 16.05 13.37 -32.18
C VAL A 302 16.83 12.10 -32.52
N PRO A 303 17.40 11.94 -33.73
CA PRO A 303 18.20 10.73 -34.01
C PRO A 303 19.30 10.53 -32.97
N GLY A 304 19.50 9.29 -32.55
CA GLY A 304 20.46 8.98 -31.49
C GLY A 304 21.89 9.48 -31.80
N GLU A 305 22.29 9.45 -33.06
CA GLU A 305 23.60 9.92 -33.53
C GLU A 305 23.78 11.44 -33.41
N GLU A 306 22.66 12.20 -33.32
CA GLU A 306 22.69 13.66 -33.13
C GLU A 306 22.66 14.03 -31.63
N LEU A 307 22.37 13.07 -30.74
CA LEU A 307 22.28 13.34 -29.31
C LEU A 307 23.65 13.22 -28.63
N PRO A 308 24.16 14.32 -28.04
CA PRO A 308 25.45 14.25 -27.33
C PRO A 308 25.36 13.48 -26.03
N ASP A 309 26.49 12.97 -25.55
CA ASP A 309 26.57 12.29 -24.23
C ASP A 309 26.12 13.21 -23.11
N THR A 310 26.36 14.50 -23.21
CA THR A 310 25.92 15.48 -22.22
C THR A 310 25.03 16.52 -22.88
N ILE A 311 23.78 16.60 -22.40
CA ILE A 311 22.84 17.66 -22.83
C ILE A 311 22.83 18.70 -21.71
N THR A 312 23.06 19.95 -22.06
CA THR A 312 22.92 21.08 -21.16
C THR A 312 21.63 21.82 -21.46
N GLY A 313 21.21 22.66 -20.50
CA GLY A 313 19.99 23.43 -20.69
C GLY A 313 19.64 24.22 -19.42
N ARG A 314 18.45 24.75 -19.42
CA ARG A 314 17.92 25.48 -18.26
C ARG A 314 16.42 25.30 -18.16
N ILE A 315 15.95 25.32 -16.92
CA ILE A 315 14.52 25.26 -16.61
C ILE A 315 14.18 26.42 -15.68
N THR A 316 13.17 27.21 -16.08
CA THR A 316 12.67 28.33 -15.29
C THR A 316 11.31 27.94 -14.72
N TYR A 317 11.15 28.04 -13.40
CA TYR A 317 9.95 27.63 -12.70
C TYR A 317 9.83 28.39 -11.38
N LEU A 318 8.64 28.34 -10.75
CA LEU A 318 8.45 28.95 -9.44
C LEU A 318 9.01 28.04 -8.33
N LYS A 319 9.95 28.55 -7.56
CA LYS A 319 10.65 27.84 -6.48
C LYS A 319 10.44 28.57 -5.16
N HIS A 320 10.35 27.84 -4.06
CA HIS A 320 10.25 28.45 -2.73
C HIS A 320 11.60 29.01 -2.29
N ASP A 321 11.60 30.28 -1.88
CA ASP A 321 12.75 30.96 -1.29
C ASP A 321 12.86 30.69 0.21
N SER A 322 13.80 31.36 0.90
CA SER A 322 14.00 31.19 2.34
C SER A 322 12.82 31.66 3.19
N LEU A 323 11.95 32.50 2.62
CA LEU A 323 10.76 33.02 3.30
C LEU A 323 9.49 32.24 2.92
N ASN A 324 9.65 31.07 2.27
CA ASN A 324 8.56 30.23 1.80
C ASN A 324 7.65 30.90 0.75
N GLN A 325 8.20 31.87 0.00
CA GLN A 325 7.46 32.51 -1.09
C GLN A 325 7.88 31.90 -2.42
N LEU A 326 6.91 31.70 -3.33
CA LEU A 326 7.17 31.21 -4.69
C LEU A 326 7.73 32.35 -5.53
N VAL A 327 8.96 32.20 -5.95
CA VAL A 327 9.67 33.21 -6.78
C VAL A 327 10.20 32.55 -8.05
N PRO A 328 10.28 33.27 -9.17
CA PRO A 328 10.89 32.73 -10.39
C PRO A 328 12.35 32.34 -10.13
N ASN A 329 12.71 31.15 -10.58
CA ASN A 329 14.07 30.60 -10.43
C ASN A 329 14.47 29.87 -11.71
N THR A 330 15.72 29.99 -12.10
CA THR A 330 16.28 29.28 -13.26
C THR A 330 17.38 28.34 -12.77
N ASP A 331 17.15 27.04 -12.90
CA ASP A 331 18.14 26.02 -12.61
C ASP A 331 18.77 25.52 -13.90
N LYS A 332 20.08 25.28 -13.84
CA LYS A 332 20.83 24.71 -14.96
C LYS A 332 20.65 23.21 -15.01
N LEU A 333 20.46 22.68 -16.20
CA LEU A 333 20.38 21.26 -16.43
C LEU A 333 21.72 20.77 -16.99
N LYS A 334 22.21 19.66 -16.47
CA LYS A 334 23.38 18.96 -16.98
C LYS A 334 23.07 17.45 -16.93
N LEU A 335 22.78 16.90 -18.08
CA LEU A 335 22.15 15.60 -18.24
C LEU A 335 23.09 14.68 -19.00
N PHE A 336 23.73 13.78 -18.28
CA PHE A 336 24.71 12.87 -18.84
C PHE A 336 24.09 11.51 -19.11
N TRP A 337 24.37 10.94 -20.25
CA TRP A 337 24.09 9.56 -20.59
C TRP A 337 25.24 9.00 -21.39
N LYS A 338 25.59 7.77 -21.09
CA LYS A 338 26.59 7.03 -21.85
C LYS A 338 26.14 5.58 -21.96
N TYR A 339 26.26 5.05 -23.17
CA TYR A 339 25.97 3.64 -23.39
C TYR A 339 26.94 2.78 -22.57
N ILE A 340 26.39 1.83 -21.84
CA ILE A 340 27.14 0.82 -21.08
C ILE A 340 26.70 -0.54 -21.58
N GLU A 341 27.60 -1.25 -22.23
CA GLU A 341 27.35 -2.59 -22.74
C GLU A 341 26.93 -3.52 -21.59
N THR A 342 25.84 -4.23 -21.76
CA THR A 342 25.37 -5.20 -20.75
C THR A 342 26.21 -6.47 -20.83
N LYS A 343 26.23 -7.23 -19.74
CA LYS A 343 26.95 -8.52 -19.71
C LYS A 343 26.44 -9.53 -20.76
N GLU A 344 25.16 -9.40 -21.15
CA GLU A 344 24.57 -10.24 -22.17
C GLU A 344 25.06 -9.84 -23.55
N GLU A 345 25.13 -8.55 -23.83
CA GLU A 345 25.67 -8.00 -25.08
C GLU A 345 27.16 -8.31 -25.22
N GLU A 346 27.92 -8.18 -24.13
CA GLU A 346 29.32 -8.53 -24.08
C GLU A 346 29.55 -10.01 -24.45
N ARG A 347 28.77 -10.90 -23.83
CA ARG A 347 28.82 -12.35 -24.13
C ARG A 347 28.38 -12.66 -25.56
N ALA A 348 27.37 -11.96 -26.07
CA ALA A 348 26.91 -12.13 -27.45
C ALA A 348 28.01 -11.71 -28.43
N ARG A 349 28.66 -10.56 -28.15
CA ARG A 349 29.78 -10.05 -28.96
C ARG A 349 30.97 -11.01 -28.97
N GLU A 350 31.34 -11.52 -27.77
CA GLU A 350 32.43 -12.51 -27.65
C GLU A 350 32.11 -13.80 -28.40
N LYS A 351 30.85 -14.24 -28.37
CA LYS A 351 30.41 -15.44 -29.07
C LYS A 351 30.48 -15.21 -30.58
N GLU A 352 29.98 -14.07 -31.05
CA GLU A 352 30.02 -13.66 -32.46
C GLU A 352 31.47 -13.60 -32.97
N GLU A 353 32.36 -13.02 -32.18
CA GLU A 353 33.79 -12.92 -32.55
C GLU A 353 34.44 -14.32 -32.71
N LYS A 354 34.15 -15.22 -31.79
CA LYS A 354 34.63 -16.62 -31.84
C LYS A 354 34.08 -17.35 -33.06
N GLU A 355 32.80 -17.16 -33.39
CA GLU A 355 32.18 -17.77 -34.57
C GLU A 355 32.77 -17.21 -35.86
N ARG A 356 33.06 -15.90 -35.93
CA ARG A 356 33.73 -15.26 -37.06
C ARG A 356 35.14 -15.82 -37.25
N GLU A 357 35.93 -15.92 -36.16
CA GLU A 357 37.28 -16.48 -36.20
C GLU A 357 37.27 -17.95 -36.63
N ARG A 358 36.26 -18.68 -36.23
CA ARG A 358 36.10 -20.09 -36.62
C ARG A 358 35.81 -20.22 -38.13
N ALA A 359 34.87 -19.44 -38.65
CA ALA A 359 34.52 -19.40 -40.05
C ALA A 359 35.76 -19.03 -40.91
N GLU A 360 36.53 -18.02 -40.47
CA GLU A 360 37.79 -17.64 -41.15
C GLU A 360 38.80 -18.82 -41.24
N ARG A 361 38.95 -19.55 -40.13
CA ARG A 361 39.85 -20.69 -40.07
C ARG A 361 39.38 -21.84 -40.97
N GLU A 362 38.06 -22.00 -41.09
CA GLU A 362 37.45 -23.08 -41.90
C GLU A 362 37.27 -22.68 -43.35
N GLY A 363 37.64 -21.42 -43.74
CA GLY A 363 37.50 -20.92 -45.11
C GLY A 363 36.05 -20.67 -45.51
N GLU A 364 35.16 -20.52 -44.54
CA GLU A 364 33.72 -20.31 -44.78
C GLU A 364 33.41 -18.81 -44.67
N THR A 365 32.38 -18.38 -45.44
CA THR A 365 31.90 -17.00 -45.36
C THR A 365 31.08 -16.83 -44.08
N TYR A 366 31.53 -16.01 -43.16
CA TYR A 366 30.79 -15.69 -41.93
C TYR A 366 29.57 -14.84 -42.26
N THR A 367 28.40 -15.27 -41.85
CA THR A 367 27.16 -14.49 -41.93
C THR A 367 26.78 -14.09 -40.51
N PRO A 368 26.84 -12.78 -40.16
CA PRO A 368 26.45 -12.37 -38.81
C PRO A 368 24.99 -12.76 -38.49
N PRO A 369 24.69 -13.19 -37.26
CA PRO A 369 23.30 -13.44 -36.89
C PRO A 369 22.51 -12.13 -36.97
N GLU A 370 21.28 -12.25 -37.42
CA GLU A 370 20.36 -11.11 -37.47
C GLU A 370 20.13 -10.58 -36.08
N LYS A 371 20.46 -9.31 -35.84
CA LYS A 371 20.25 -8.70 -34.53
C LYS A 371 18.75 -8.54 -34.27
N PRO A 372 18.30 -8.88 -33.05
CA PRO A 372 16.87 -8.71 -32.73
C PRO A 372 16.47 -7.25 -32.85
N ASN A 373 15.26 -7.00 -33.33
CA ASN A 373 14.73 -5.67 -33.48
C ASN A 373 14.71 -4.97 -32.09
N PRO A 374 15.32 -3.79 -31.98
CA PRO A 374 15.31 -3.07 -30.71
C PRO A 374 13.92 -2.49 -30.35
N PHE A 375 12.99 -2.39 -31.29
CA PHE A 375 11.62 -1.92 -31.02
C PHE A 375 10.91 -2.90 -30.08
N LYS A 376 10.54 -2.45 -28.90
CA LYS A 376 9.91 -3.31 -27.87
C LYS A 376 8.49 -2.88 -27.57
N TYR A 377 7.65 -3.88 -27.44
CA TYR A 377 6.23 -3.69 -27.13
C TYR A 377 5.73 -4.84 -26.26
N ASN A 378 4.63 -4.59 -25.56
CA ASN A 378 3.87 -5.61 -24.86
C ASN A 378 2.42 -5.52 -25.32
N LEU A 379 1.83 -6.68 -25.67
CA LEU A 379 0.48 -6.77 -26.19
C LEU A 379 -0.36 -7.65 -25.24
N SER A 380 -1.51 -7.14 -24.78
CA SER A 380 -2.39 -7.89 -23.89
C SER A 380 -3.22 -8.96 -24.59
N ALA A 381 -3.35 -8.89 -25.92
CA ALA A 381 -4.12 -9.84 -26.71
C ALA A 381 -3.38 -11.18 -26.86
N ARG A 382 -3.40 -12.00 -25.79
CA ARG A 382 -2.79 -13.34 -25.79
C ARG A 382 -3.74 -14.31 -25.10
N GLY A 383 -4.15 -15.34 -25.84
CA GLY A 383 -5.05 -16.38 -25.30
C GLY A 383 -6.50 -15.92 -25.24
N GLU A 384 -7.07 -15.84 -24.05
CA GLU A 384 -8.47 -15.47 -23.85
C GLU A 384 -8.58 -14.11 -23.15
N ILE A 385 -9.47 -13.23 -23.63
CA ILE A 385 -9.72 -11.92 -23.02
C ILE A 385 -11.21 -11.77 -22.68
N ASN A 386 -11.52 -10.89 -21.73
CA ASN A 386 -12.89 -10.62 -21.32
C ASN A 386 -13.64 -9.80 -22.39
N PRO A 387 -14.97 -9.97 -22.49
CA PRO A 387 -15.74 -9.24 -23.52
C PRO A 387 -15.74 -7.71 -23.40
N GLU A 388 -15.46 -7.15 -22.21
CA GLU A 388 -15.38 -5.68 -22.03
C GLU A 388 -13.94 -5.16 -22.05
N ASP A 389 -12.95 -6.04 -22.09
CA ASP A 389 -11.54 -5.59 -22.05
C ASP A 389 -11.10 -5.03 -23.40
N ASN A 390 -10.29 -4.00 -23.34
CA ASN A 390 -9.60 -3.48 -24.52
C ASN A 390 -8.28 -4.22 -24.71
N VAL A 391 -7.88 -4.40 -25.96
CA VAL A 391 -6.54 -4.89 -26.27
C VAL A 391 -5.56 -3.71 -26.04
N THR A 392 -4.63 -3.89 -25.12
CA THR A 392 -3.64 -2.89 -24.78
C THR A 392 -2.32 -3.20 -25.48
N ILE A 393 -1.73 -2.16 -26.10
CA ILE A 393 -0.39 -2.19 -26.67
C ILE A 393 0.44 -1.17 -25.90
N SER A 394 1.48 -1.63 -25.23
CA SER A 394 2.40 -0.75 -24.46
C SER A 394 3.78 -0.79 -25.08
N PHE A 395 4.43 0.36 -25.21
CA PHE A 395 5.74 0.53 -25.84
C PHE A 395 6.77 0.99 -24.82
N ASP A 396 8.02 0.61 -25.00
CA ASP A 396 9.12 1.10 -24.14
C ASP A 396 9.35 2.59 -24.37
N TYR A 397 9.15 3.07 -25.61
CA TYR A 397 9.28 4.47 -26.01
C TYR A 397 7.96 5.00 -26.58
N PRO A 398 7.64 6.28 -26.42
CA PRO A 398 6.44 6.83 -27.06
C PRO A 398 6.56 6.82 -28.58
N LEU A 399 5.43 6.65 -29.24
CA LEU A 399 5.36 6.68 -30.70
C LEU A 399 5.32 8.12 -31.21
N VAL A 400 6.08 8.39 -32.28
CA VAL A 400 6.06 9.66 -33.02
C VAL A 400 5.27 9.56 -34.32
N GLU A 401 5.19 8.34 -34.88
CA GLU A 401 4.44 8.10 -36.12
C GLU A 401 3.68 6.78 -36.00
N MET A 402 2.47 6.76 -36.57
CA MET A 402 1.66 5.55 -36.62
C MET A 402 0.72 5.58 -37.83
N ASP A 403 0.82 4.55 -38.68
CA ASP A 403 -0.13 4.36 -39.78
C ASP A 403 -1.18 3.31 -39.39
N SER A 404 -2.19 3.76 -38.65
CA SER A 404 -3.26 2.86 -38.18
C SER A 404 -4.11 2.25 -39.32
N SER A 405 -4.05 2.82 -40.53
CA SER A 405 -4.81 2.30 -41.69
C SER A 405 -4.34 0.91 -42.12
N ARG A 406 -3.07 0.59 -41.84
CA ARG A 406 -2.46 -0.71 -42.19
C ARG A 406 -2.74 -1.79 -41.15
N ILE A 407 -3.27 -1.45 -39.97
CA ILE A 407 -3.59 -2.42 -38.92
C ILE A 407 -4.88 -3.17 -39.30
N SER A 408 -4.85 -4.48 -39.20
CA SER A 408 -6.00 -5.33 -39.52
C SER A 408 -6.46 -6.14 -38.31
N LEU A 409 -7.75 -6.08 -38.05
CA LEU A 409 -8.39 -6.94 -37.03
C LEU A 409 -9.45 -7.75 -37.74
N VAL A 410 -9.32 -9.07 -37.68
CA VAL A 410 -10.28 -10.01 -38.27
C VAL A 410 -10.87 -10.95 -37.23
N ARG A 411 -12.10 -11.35 -37.45
CA ARG A 411 -12.79 -12.39 -36.68
C ARG A 411 -12.97 -13.62 -37.57
N PHE A 412 -12.73 -14.77 -37.02
CA PHE A 412 -12.95 -16.03 -37.71
C PHE A 412 -14.41 -16.45 -37.57
N GLY A 413 -15.03 -16.82 -38.69
CA GLY A 413 -16.37 -17.37 -38.75
C GLY A 413 -16.35 -18.87 -38.80
N GLU A 414 -17.44 -19.47 -39.29
CA GLU A 414 -17.52 -20.92 -39.53
C GLU A 414 -16.68 -21.29 -40.76
N GLY A 415 -15.96 -22.39 -40.68
CA GLY A 415 -15.07 -22.80 -41.76
C GLY A 415 -13.84 -21.90 -41.87
N GLU A 416 -13.59 -21.39 -43.07
CA GLU A 416 -12.44 -20.55 -43.36
C GLU A 416 -12.82 -19.05 -43.50
N ASP A 417 -14.06 -18.69 -43.19
CA ASP A 417 -14.53 -17.30 -43.33
C ASP A 417 -13.81 -16.36 -42.37
N MET A 418 -13.42 -15.20 -42.89
CA MET A 418 -12.82 -14.14 -42.10
C MET A 418 -13.57 -12.83 -42.30
N TYR A 419 -13.91 -12.19 -41.22
CA TYR A 419 -14.67 -10.93 -41.24
C TYR A 419 -13.82 -9.79 -40.64
N ARG A 420 -13.65 -8.73 -41.43
CA ARG A 420 -12.93 -7.55 -40.93
C ARG A 420 -13.76 -6.87 -39.85
N VAL A 421 -13.12 -6.57 -38.72
CA VAL A 421 -13.74 -5.94 -37.55
C VAL A 421 -13.35 -4.47 -37.47
N ARG A 422 -14.33 -3.62 -37.23
CA ARG A 422 -14.07 -2.21 -36.95
C ARG A 422 -13.57 -2.09 -35.52
N TYR A 423 -12.53 -1.28 -35.34
CA TYR A 423 -11.94 -1.01 -34.05
C TYR A 423 -11.62 0.48 -33.92
N GLU A 424 -11.43 0.91 -32.70
CA GLU A 424 -10.95 2.23 -32.37
C GLU A 424 -9.63 2.09 -31.63
N LEU A 425 -8.62 2.87 -32.02
CA LEU A 425 -7.33 2.85 -31.38
C LEU A 425 -7.09 4.22 -30.72
N ARG A 426 -7.03 4.24 -29.40
CA ARG A 426 -6.85 5.47 -28.61
C ARG A 426 -5.60 5.38 -27.74
N ARG A 427 -4.86 6.50 -27.65
CA ARG A 427 -3.76 6.62 -26.71
C ARG A 427 -4.34 6.81 -25.30
N ASP A 428 -3.70 6.20 -24.30
CA ASP A 428 -4.06 6.39 -22.90
C ASP A 428 -3.83 7.85 -22.50
N SER A 429 -4.69 8.39 -21.65
CA SER A 429 -4.64 9.80 -21.25
C SER A 429 -3.52 10.10 -20.24
N VAL A 430 -3.00 9.07 -19.56
CA VAL A 430 -1.98 9.20 -18.53
C VAL A 430 -0.63 8.67 -19.02
N ASP A 431 -0.59 7.42 -19.51
CA ASP A 431 0.63 6.81 -20.03
C ASP A 431 0.66 6.94 -21.56
N ILE A 432 1.43 7.92 -22.06
CA ILE A 432 1.53 8.22 -23.50
C ILE A 432 2.12 7.07 -24.33
N ARG A 433 2.74 6.08 -23.68
CA ARG A 433 3.31 4.89 -24.31
C ARG A 433 2.30 3.76 -24.43
N LYS A 434 1.09 3.95 -23.92
CA LYS A 434 0.05 2.92 -23.88
C LYS A 434 -1.09 3.28 -24.83
N TRP A 435 -1.47 2.32 -25.65
CA TRP A 435 -2.57 2.46 -26.60
C TRP A 435 -3.60 1.37 -26.34
N MET A 436 -4.87 1.73 -26.48
CA MET A 436 -6.00 0.83 -26.26
C MET A 436 -6.78 0.66 -27.55
N LEU A 437 -6.86 -0.58 -28.01
CA LEU A 437 -7.66 -0.96 -29.16
C LEU A 437 -8.99 -1.54 -28.60
N SER A 438 -10.09 -0.87 -28.92
CA SER A 438 -11.42 -1.29 -28.54
C SER A 438 -12.22 -1.70 -29.76
N ALA A 439 -13.04 -2.73 -29.63
CA ALA A 439 -13.93 -3.23 -30.67
C ALA A 439 -15.19 -3.82 -30.04
N GLN A 440 -16.21 -4.05 -30.84
CA GLN A 440 -17.39 -4.79 -30.37
C GLN A 440 -17.08 -6.28 -30.45
N TRP A 441 -16.61 -6.81 -29.32
CA TRP A 441 -16.24 -8.21 -29.23
C TRP A 441 -17.50 -9.10 -29.22
N ILE A 442 -17.47 -10.16 -30.00
CA ILE A 442 -18.51 -11.20 -29.96
C ILE A 442 -17.96 -12.34 -29.10
N PRO A 443 -18.65 -12.68 -28.00
CA PRO A 443 -18.17 -13.77 -27.13
C PRO A 443 -17.98 -15.09 -27.89
N GLU A 444 -17.05 -15.88 -27.41
CA GLU A 444 -16.70 -17.21 -27.93
C GLU A 444 -16.09 -17.20 -29.32
N GLN A 445 -15.88 -16.03 -29.92
CA GLN A 445 -15.26 -15.92 -31.23
C GLN A 445 -13.75 -15.73 -31.14
N LYS A 446 -13.06 -16.19 -32.16
CA LYS A 446 -11.61 -16.05 -32.31
C LYS A 446 -11.30 -14.83 -33.16
N TYR A 447 -10.25 -14.15 -32.81
CA TYR A 447 -9.78 -12.92 -33.48
C TYR A 447 -8.31 -13.03 -33.79
N GLN A 448 -7.89 -12.31 -34.82
CA GLN A 448 -6.48 -12.12 -35.15
C GLN A 448 -6.23 -10.65 -35.39
N LEU A 449 -5.27 -10.10 -34.66
CA LEU A 449 -4.75 -8.75 -34.86
C LEU A 449 -3.44 -8.87 -35.65
N VAL A 450 -3.35 -8.17 -36.76
CA VAL A 450 -2.15 -8.12 -37.60
C VAL A 450 -1.72 -6.66 -37.73
N ILE A 451 -0.50 -6.38 -37.33
CA ILE A 451 0.14 -5.07 -37.48
C ILE A 451 1.37 -5.31 -38.35
N PRO A 452 1.38 -4.86 -39.62
CA PRO A 452 2.53 -5.06 -40.49
C PRO A 452 3.80 -4.38 -39.98
N ASP A 453 4.91 -4.72 -40.54
CA ASP A 453 6.18 -4.04 -40.26
C ASP A 453 6.09 -2.54 -40.57
N SER A 454 6.84 -1.75 -39.82
CA SER A 454 6.98 -0.31 -40.05
C SER A 454 5.66 0.48 -39.97
N VAL A 455 4.68 -0.01 -39.18
CA VAL A 455 3.45 0.72 -38.86
C VAL A 455 3.70 1.76 -37.74
N PHE A 456 4.56 1.41 -36.81
CA PHE A 456 4.91 2.25 -35.66
C PHE A 456 6.35 2.74 -35.79
N LEU A 457 6.55 4.01 -35.44
CA LEU A 457 7.88 4.60 -35.29
C LEU A 457 7.94 5.24 -33.92
N ASP A 458 8.96 4.92 -33.13
CA ASP A 458 9.13 5.51 -31.80
C ASP A 458 10.16 6.68 -31.82
N VAL A 459 10.27 7.36 -30.67
CA VAL A 459 11.19 8.53 -30.56
C VAL A 459 12.67 8.17 -30.73
N ALA A 460 13.02 6.88 -30.59
CA ALA A 460 14.39 6.41 -30.82
C ALA A 460 14.65 6.06 -32.29
N GLY A 461 13.68 6.32 -33.18
CA GLY A 461 13.79 6.03 -34.60
C GLY A 461 13.63 4.55 -34.96
N GLN A 462 13.09 3.74 -34.01
CA GLN A 462 12.94 2.30 -34.21
C GLN A 462 11.56 2.00 -34.80
N ARG A 463 11.52 1.02 -35.69
CA ARG A 463 10.26 0.56 -36.33
C ARG A 463 9.95 -0.88 -35.93
N ASN A 464 8.64 -1.17 -35.79
CA ASN A 464 8.20 -2.53 -35.45
C ASN A 464 8.39 -3.51 -36.62
N ASP A 465 8.71 -4.75 -36.29
CA ASP A 465 8.51 -5.91 -37.15
C ASP A 465 7.03 -6.25 -37.24
N SER A 466 6.66 -7.15 -38.17
CA SER A 466 5.28 -7.61 -38.27
C SER A 466 4.83 -8.28 -36.96
N ILE A 467 3.71 -7.84 -36.42
CA ILE A 467 3.11 -8.36 -35.18
C ILE A 467 1.82 -9.08 -35.54
N LYS A 468 1.72 -10.34 -35.09
CA LYS A 468 0.51 -11.15 -35.28
C LYS A 468 0.12 -11.71 -33.93
N ALA A 469 -1.15 -11.53 -33.57
CA ALA A 469 -1.68 -12.01 -32.30
C ALA A 469 -3.04 -12.65 -32.50
N ASP A 470 -3.15 -13.91 -32.09
CA ASP A 470 -4.39 -14.67 -32.10
C ASP A 470 -4.95 -14.72 -30.67
N PHE A 471 -6.24 -14.43 -30.52
CA PHE A 471 -6.90 -14.47 -29.21
C PHE A 471 -8.37 -14.80 -29.38
N SER A 472 -9.03 -15.16 -28.28
CA SER A 472 -10.47 -15.45 -28.27
C SER A 472 -11.16 -14.68 -27.17
N ILE A 473 -12.46 -14.48 -27.34
CA ILE A 473 -13.27 -13.78 -26.34
C ILE A 473 -13.96 -14.82 -25.47
N LEU A 474 -13.82 -14.66 -24.15
CA LEU A 474 -14.41 -15.56 -23.17
C LEU A 474 -15.94 -15.54 -23.26
N SER A 475 -16.56 -16.71 -22.96
CA SER A 475 -18.01 -16.81 -22.85
C SER A 475 -18.50 -16.00 -21.64
N PRO A 476 -19.58 -15.22 -21.77
CA PRO A 476 -20.22 -14.56 -20.63
C PRO A 476 -20.59 -15.52 -19.50
N ASP A 477 -20.92 -16.75 -19.85
CA ASP A 477 -21.30 -17.80 -18.88
C ASP A 477 -20.19 -18.13 -17.87
N LYS A 478 -18.95 -17.74 -18.17
CA LYS A 478 -17.82 -17.92 -17.24
C LYS A 478 -17.85 -16.91 -16.09
N PHE A 479 -18.67 -15.87 -16.19
CA PHE A 479 -18.69 -14.72 -15.26
C PHE A 479 -20.04 -14.57 -14.58
N GLY A 480 -20.05 -13.82 -13.47
CA GLY A 480 -21.28 -13.33 -12.86
C GLY A 480 -21.50 -11.85 -13.12
N THR A 481 -22.68 -11.38 -12.86
CA THR A 481 -23.04 -9.96 -12.86
C THR A 481 -23.46 -9.54 -11.44
N LEU A 482 -22.93 -8.42 -10.94
CA LEU A 482 -23.40 -7.82 -9.70
C LEU A 482 -24.05 -6.48 -10.00
N THR A 483 -25.32 -6.36 -9.68
CA THR A 483 -26.08 -5.10 -9.77
C THR A 483 -26.22 -4.54 -8.34
N VAL A 484 -25.77 -3.31 -8.16
CA VAL A 484 -25.88 -2.59 -6.88
C VAL A 484 -26.89 -1.47 -7.06
N ASN A 485 -28.01 -1.55 -6.35
CA ASN A 485 -29.02 -0.49 -6.29
C ASN A 485 -28.74 0.37 -5.06
N VAL A 486 -28.53 1.64 -5.26
CA VAL A 486 -28.21 2.59 -4.20
C VAL A 486 -29.50 3.32 -3.78
N LYS A 487 -29.81 3.27 -2.49
CA LYS A 487 -30.87 4.06 -1.88
C LYS A 487 -30.28 5.26 -1.14
N GLY A 488 -31.02 6.35 -1.06
CA GLY A 488 -30.59 7.55 -0.34
C GLY A 488 -29.67 8.45 -1.13
N GLN A 489 -29.42 8.16 -2.40
CA GLN A 489 -28.63 9.03 -3.27
C GLN A 489 -29.44 10.27 -3.63
N THR A 490 -28.82 11.45 -3.53
CA THR A 490 -29.38 12.73 -3.95
C THR A 490 -28.67 13.22 -5.22
N ASP A 491 -29.21 14.25 -5.86
CA ASP A 491 -28.56 14.83 -7.04
C ASP A 491 -27.14 15.35 -6.79
N SER A 492 -26.83 15.69 -5.54
CA SER A 492 -25.50 16.18 -5.13
C SER A 492 -24.59 15.07 -4.62
N SER A 493 -25.14 13.88 -4.30
CA SER A 493 -24.32 12.78 -3.78
C SER A 493 -23.44 12.18 -4.87
N ARG A 494 -22.20 11.92 -4.56
CA ARG A 494 -21.26 11.23 -5.44
C ARG A 494 -20.66 10.06 -4.69
N TYR A 495 -20.72 8.90 -5.31
CA TYR A 495 -20.16 7.68 -4.71
C TYR A 495 -19.28 6.96 -5.70
N ILE A 496 -18.16 6.44 -5.20
CA ILE A 496 -17.30 5.54 -5.98
C ILE A 496 -17.48 4.14 -5.40
N LEU A 497 -17.96 3.22 -6.25
CA LEU A 497 -18.17 1.82 -5.86
C LEU A 497 -17.06 0.98 -6.46
N GLN A 498 -16.37 0.22 -5.62
CA GLN A 498 -15.24 -0.63 -6.02
C GLN A 498 -15.48 -2.08 -5.60
N LEU A 499 -15.33 -3.00 -6.54
CA LEU A 499 -15.26 -4.41 -6.23
C LEU A 499 -13.81 -4.79 -5.96
N LEU A 500 -13.60 -5.39 -4.80
CA LEU A 500 -12.28 -5.82 -4.34
C LEU A 500 -12.25 -7.34 -4.22
N ASN A 501 -11.07 -7.90 -4.35
CA ASN A 501 -10.87 -9.31 -3.99
C ASN A 501 -10.82 -9.47 -2.48
N ASP A 502 -10.69 -10.70 -2.03
CA ASP A 502 -10.58 -11.07 -0.61
C ASP A 502 -9.43 -10.36 0.14
N LYS A 503 -8.42 -9.89 -0.60
CA LYS A 503 -7.23 -9.22 -0.04
C LYS A 503 -7.32 -7.70 -0.07
N ASN A 504 -8.49 -7.13 -0.35
CA ASN A 504 -8.73 -5.67 -0.44
C ASN A 504 -7.90 -4.96 -1.55
N SER A 505 -7.48 -5.70 -2.59
CA SER A 505 -6.79 -5.11 -3.75
C SER A 505 -7.76 -4.88 -4.90
N UNK A 506 -7.55 -4.02 -5.68
CA UNK A 506 -8.31 -3.53 -6.56
C UNK A 506 -9.05 -4.36 -7.28
N UNK A 507 -9.82 -4.02 -7.49
CA UNK A 507 -10.47 -4.59 -7.93
C UNK A 507 -10.58 -4.68 -9.07
N UNK A 508 -11.18 -4.95 -9.13
CA UNK A 508 -11.35 -5.12 -9.96
C UNK A 508 -11.92 -4.30 -10.72
N GLN A 509 -12.95 -3.99 -10.37
CA GLN A 509 -13.81 -3.04 -11.14
C GLN A 509 -14.16 -1.82 -10.28
N GLU A 510 -14.32 -0.71 -10.93
CA GLU A 510 -14.75 0.54 -10.28
C GLU A 510 -15.86 1.17 -11.11
N LYS A 511 -16.89 1.69 -10.45
CA LYS A 511 -18.01 2.41 -11.08
C LYS A 511 -18.22 3.72 -10.34
N ARG A 512 -18.49 4.78 -11.08
CA ARG A 512 -18.70 6.16 -10.58
C ARG A 512 -19.99 6.72 -11.14
N ASP A 513 -20.56 7.68 -10.43
CA ASP A 513 -21.61 8.60 -10.91
C ASP A 513 -22.78 7.95 -11.65
N ALA A 514 -23.36 6.89 -11.09
CA ALA A 514 -24.58 6.34 -11.67
C ALA A 514 -25.78 7.25 -11.36
N VAL A 515 -26.15 8.06 -12.31
CA VAL A 515 -27.30 8.99 -12.20
C VAL A 515 -28.60 8.26 -11.79
N THR A 516 -28.74 7.01 -12.21
CA THR A 516 -29.92 6.18 -11.91
C THR A 516 -29.87 5.51 -10.54
N GLY A 517 -28.78 5.67 -9.80
CA GLY A 517 -28.53 4.92 -8.56
C GLY A 517 -28.32 3.42 -8.78
N LYS A 518 -28.08 3.00 -10.03
CA LYS A 518 -27.89 1.61 -10.37
C LYS A 518 -26.49 1.39 -10.97
N TYR A 519 -25.63 0.66 -10.25
CA TYR A 519 -24.24 0.37 -10.64
C TYR A 519 -24.17 -1.09 -11.06
N ILE A 520 -23.71 -1.37 -12.28
CA ILE A 520 -23.65 -2.75 -12.82
C ILE A 520 -22.19 -3.15 -13.04
N PHE A 521 -21.77 -4.19 -12.36
CA PHE A 521 -20.47 -4.81 -12.51
C PHE A 521 -20.65 -6.08 -13.34
N ARG A 522 -20.25 -6.03 -14.61
CA ARG A 522 -20.37 -7.16 -15.54
C ARG A 522 -19.06 -7.94 -15.54
N TYR A 523 -19.14 -9.20 -15.98
CA TYR A 523 -17.98 -10.06 -16.17
C TYR A 523 -17.11 -10.18 -14.92
N VAL A 524 -17.76 -10.32 -13.76
CA VAL A 524 -17.06 -10.52 -12.50
C VAL A 524 -16.65 -11.99 -12.40
N ASN A 525 -15.37 -12.25 -12.17
CA ASN A 525 -14.87 -13.61 -12.01
C ASN A 525 -15.53 -14.31 -10.82
N PRO A 526 -15.83 -15.63 -10.93
CA PRO A 526 -16.34 -16.38 -9.78
C PRO A 526 -15.36 -16.35 -8.60
N GLY A 527 -15.90 -16.26 -7.39
CA GLY A 527 -15.12 -16.15 -6.15
C GLY A 527 -15.74 -15.14 -5.22
N ASP A 528 -15.10 -14.92 -4.09
CA ASP A 528 -15.57 -14.00 -3.08
C ASP A 528 -15.05 -12.58 -3.38
N VAL A 529 -15.96 -11.63 -3.43
CA VAL A 529 -15.65 -10.19 -3.64
C VAL A 529 -16.22 -9.37 -2.49
N LYS A 530 -15.61 -8.20 -2.25
CA LYS A 530 -16.12 -7.19 -1.31
C LYS A 530 -16.55 -5.96 -2.09
N LEU A 531 -17.59 -5.31 -1.63
CA LEU A 531 -18.02 -4.01 -2.17
C LEU A 531 -17.56 -2.91 -1.23
N ARG A 532 -16.63 -2.09 -1.71
CA ARG A 532 -16.19 -0.88 -1.03
C ARG A 532 -16.88 0.32 -1.63
N VAL A 533 -17.39 1.21 -0.79
CA VAL A 533 -18.05 2.44 -1.20
C VAL A 533 -17.29 3.62 -0.61
N ILE A 534 -16.99 4.59 -1.43
CA ILE A 534 -16.33 5.84 -1.05
C ILE A 534 -17.35 6.98 -1.21
N ASP A 535 -17.46 7.81 -0.19
CA ASP A 535 -18.26 9.02 -0.21
C ASP A 535 -17.40 10.15 -0.79
N ASP A 536 -17.50 10.38 -2.09
CA ASP A 536 -16.75 11.40 -2.84
C ASP A 536 -17.41 12.76 -2.63
N VAL A 537 -17.10 13.39 -1.51
CA VAL A 537 -17.76 14.60 -1.02
C VAL A 537 -17.57 15.78 -1.99
N ASN A 538 -16.43 15.87 -2.64
CA ASN A 538 -16.12 16.98 -3.55
C ASN A 538 -16.41 16.65 -5.03
N GLY A 539 -16.77 15.41 -5.34
CA GLY A 539 -17.14 14.98 -6.69
C GLY A 539 -15.97 14.93 -7.67
N ASN A 540 -14.73 14.74 -7.17
CA ASN A 540 -13.55 14.72 -8.05
C ASN A 540 -13.28 13.32 -8.65
N GLY A 541 -14.03 12.30 -8.25
CA GLY A 541 -13.91 10.93 -8.73
C GLY A 541 -12.73 10.18 -8.12
N GLN A 542 -12.17 10.66 -7.00
CA GLN A 542 -11.05 10.05 -6.30
C GLN A 542 -11.29 10.14 -4.80
N TRP A 543 -10.71 9.23 -4.05
CA TRP A 543 -10.70 9.32 -2.60
C TRP A 543 -9.72 10.40 -2.14
N ASP A 544 -10.18 11.31 -1.31
CA ASP A 544 -9.35 12.37 -0.72
C ASP A 544 -8.93 12.02 0.71
N THR A 545 -7.62 12.07 0.94
CA THR A 545 -7.03 11.88 2.26
C THR A 545 -7.36 13.06 3.17
N GLY A 546 -7.16 12.88 4.47
CA GLY A 546 -7.30 13.95 5.45
C GLY A 546 -6.19 15.00 5.35
N ASP A 547 -6.38 16.09 6.09
CA ASP A 547 -5.42 17.19 6.20
C ASP A 547 -5.33 17.56 7.69
N LEU A 548 -4.19 17.26 8.30
CA LEU A 548 -3.97 17.50 9.73
C LEU A 548 -4.02 19.00 10.06
N ILE A 549 -3.45 19.80 9.17
CA ILE A 549 -3.29 21.25 9.40
C ILE A 549 -4.64 21.96 9.32
N LEU A 550 -5.45 21.58 8.34
CA LEU A 550 -6.80 22.13 8.19
C LEU A 550 -7.84 21.41 9.08
N ARG A 551 -7.42 20.42 9.85
CA ARG A 551 -8.29 19.58 10.70
C ARG A 551 -9.41 18.93 9.87
N LYS A 552 -9.08 18.54 8.64
CA LYS A 552 -10.03 17.86 7.73
C LYS A 552 -9.84 16.36 7.83
N GLN A 553 -10.91 15.65 8.18
CA GLN A 553 -10.92 14.19 8.19
C GLN A 553 -10.89 13.65 6.74
N PRO A 554 -10.32 12.46 6.51
CA PRO A 554 -10.36 11.84 5.19
C PRO A 554 -11.80 11.50 4.79
N GLU A 555 -12.06 11.46 3.50
CA GLU A 555 -13.36 11.02 2.98
C GLU A 555 -13.68 9.62 3.50
N ARG A 556 -14.97 9.39 3.75
CA ARG A 556 -15.40 8.13 4.35
C ARG A 556 -15.36 6.99 3.33
N VAL A 557 -14.84 5.88 3.78
CA VAL A 557 -14.80 4.63 3.04
C VAL A 557 -15.48 3.57 3.90
N GLU A 558 -16.46 2.88 3.33
CA GLU A 558 -17.14 1.80 4.04
C GLU A 558 -17.18 0.53 3.20
N ILE A 559 -17.20 -0.60 3.86
CA ILE A 559 -17.37 -1.91 3.23
C ILE A 559 -18.82 -2.32 3.45
N TYR A 560 -19.50 -2.65 2.37
CA TYR A 560 -20.87 -3.16 2.45
C TYR A 560 -20.85 -4.55 3.12
N ILE A 561 -21.70 -4.73 4.10
CA ILE A 561 -21.88 -6.00 4.80
C ILE A 561 -23.28 -6.53 4.47
N PRO A 562 -23.38 -7.63 3.69
CA PRO A 562 -24.68 -8.27 3.44
C PRO A 562 -25.39 -8.74 4.71
N GLU A 563 -26.67 -9.04 4.59
CA GLU A 563 -27.50 -9.53 5.71
C GLU A 563 -26.90 -10.79 6.37
N SER A 564 -26.10 -11.56 5.64
CA SER A 564 -25.39 -12.71 6.19
C SER A 564 -24.37 -12.34 7.29
N GLY A 565 -24.05 -11.06 7.43
CA GLY A 565 -23.06 -10.56 8.38
C GLY A 565 -21.62 -10.75 7.91
N ASN A 566 -21.40 -11.34 6.75
CA ASN A 566 -20.07 -11.50 6.15
C ASN A 566 -19.86 -10.41 5.09
N GLU A 567 -18.71 -9.75 5.09
CA GLU A 567 -18.38 -8.70 4.12
C GLU A 567 -18.16 -9.25 2.69
N MET A 568 -18.23 -10.57 2.51
CA MET A 568 -18.01 -11.23 1.23
C MET A 568 -19.31 -11.48 0.49
N ILE A 569 -19.30 -11.15 -0.80
CA ILE A 569 -20.37 -11.48 -1.77
C ILE A 569 -19.83 -12.62 -2.63
N ALA A 570 -20.47 -13.78 -2.57
CA ALA A 570 -20.02 -14.98 -3.32
C ALA A 570 -20.52 -14.90 -4.75
N MET A 571 -19.63 -14.55 -5.69
CA MET A 571 -19.92 -14.53 -7.12
C MET A 571 -19.78 -15.91 -7.72
N LYS A 572 -20.75 -16.31 -8.55
CA LYS A 572 -20.71 -17.57 -9.28
C LYS A 572 -20.85 -17.32 -10.78
N ALA A 573 -20.28 -18.21 -11.57
CA ALA A 573 -20.42 -18.18 -13.02
C ALA A 573 -21.90 -18.27 -13.42
N ASN A 574 -22.30 -17.48 -14.40
CA ASN A 574 -23.66 -17.40 -14.94
C ASN A 574 -24.73 -17.04 -13.90
N TRP A 575 -24.35 -16.26 -12.85
CA TRP A 575 -25.29 -15.75 -11.85
C TRP A 575 -25.39 -14.24 -11.93
N ASP A 576 -26.63 -13.75 -11.91
CA ASP A 576 -26.94 -12.33 -11.74
C ASP A 576 -27.35 -12.09 -10.29
N ILE A 577 -26.54 -11.36 -9.56
CA ILE A 577 -26.77 -11.02 -8.16
C ILE A 577 -27.21 -9.55 -8.11
N GLU A 578 -28.27 -9.27 -7.39
CA GLU A 578 -28.75 -7.92 -7.18
C GLU A 578 -28.78 -7.63 -5.67
N ILE A 579 -28.14 -6.53 -5.28
CA ILE A 579 -28.10 -6.08 -3.89
C ILE A 579 -28.57 -4.65 -3.81
N THR A 580 -29.06 -4.26 -2.64
CA THR A 580 -29.46 -2.88 -2.35
C THR A 580 -28.59 -2.35 -1.21
N VAL A 581 -28.01 -1.17 -1.42
CA VAL A 581 -27.18 -0.50 -0.42
C VAL A 581 -27.84 0.82 -0.05
N ASP A 582 -28.22 0.94 1.23
CA ASP A 582 -28.75 2.20 1.75
C ASP A 582 -27.57 3.07 2.21
N MET A 583 -27.34 4.17 1.51
CA MET A 583 -26.19 5.05 1.78
C MET A 583 -26.37 5.83 3.10
N ALA A 584 -27.60 6.11 3.51
CA ALA A 584 -27.87 6.76 4.78
C ALA A 584 -27.49 5.85 5.96
N ASP A 585 -27.69 4.56 5.82
CA ASP A 585 -27.29 3.57 6.82
C ASP A 585 -25.78 3.30 6.75
N LEU A 586 -25.24 3.12 5.55
CA LEU A 586 -23.82 2.82 5.34
C LEU A 586 -22.93 3.96 5.86
N PHE A 587 -23.33 5.21 5.63
CA PHE A 587 -22.57 6.40 6.03
C PHE A 587 -23.19 7.13 7.24
N LYS A 588 -23.99 6.43 8.05
CA LYS A 588 -24.52 7.03 9.29
C LYS A 588 -23.38 7.56 10.17
N PRO A 589 -23.64 8.53 11.05
CA PRO A 589 -22.61 9.01 11.98
C PRO A 589 -21.98 7.85 12.76
N VAL A 590 -20.68 7.95 12.97
CA VAL A 590 -19.95 6.88 13.67
C VAL A 590 -20.40 6.85 15.15
N ASP A 591 -20.96 5.73 15.57
CA ASP A 591 -21.31 5.46 16.96
C ASP A 591 -20.34 4.40 17.49
N ILE A 592 -19.76 4.67 18.64
CA ILE A 592 -18.81 3.75 19.26
C ILE A 592 -19.47 2.41 19.65
N MET A 593 -20.76 2.43 19.93
CA MET A 593 -21.50 1.19 20.25
C MET A 593 -21.65 0.31 19.01
N ASP A 594 -21.88 0.93 17.84
CA ASP A 594 -21.90 0.18 16.56
C ASP A 594 -20.50 -0.41 16.26
N ILE A 595 -19.44 0.34 16.50
CA ILE A 595 -18.06 -0.14 16.34
C ILE A 595 -17.81 -1.35 17.26
N ARG A 596 -18.22 -1.27 18.52
CA ARG A 596 -18.11 -2.39 19.46
C ARG A 596 -18.84 -3.63 18.95
N GLU A 597 -20.07 -3.46 18.47
CA GLU A 597 -20.86 -4.57 17.93
C GLU A 597 -20.22 -5.17 16.67
N GLN A 598 -19.74 -4.33 15.74
CA GLN A 598 -19.05 -4.79 14.54
C GLN A 598 -17.79 -5.61 14.91
N LEU A 599 -16.99 -5.12 15.84
CA LEU A 599 -15.78 -5.83 16.28
C LEU A 599 -16.13 -7.17 16.94
N ARG A 600 -17.18 -7.23 17.75
CA ARG A 600 -17.68 -8.49 18.35
C ARG A 600 -18.10 -9.48 17.25
N LYS A 601 -18.84 -9.02 16.24
CA LYS A 601 -19.27 -9.87 15.10
C LYS A 601 -18.06 -10.40 14.32
N GLN A 602 -17.07 -9.55 14.04
CA GLN A 602 -15.85 -9.94 13.34
C GLN A 602 -15.06 -10.99 14.13
N GLU A 603 -14.93 -10.80 15.44
CA GLU A 603 -14.25 -11.77 16.31
C GLU A 603 -14.97 -13.12 16.32
N LEU A 604 -16.30 -13.12 16.38
CA LEU A 604 -17.09 -14.34 16.33
C LEU A 604 -16.90 -15.10 15.03
N LEU A 605 -17.01 -14.39 13.89
CA LEU A 605 -16.79 -14.98 12.55
C LEU A 605 -15.36 -15.53 12.42
N ARG A 606 -14.39 -14.81 12.95
CA ARG A 606 -13.00 -15.27 12.95
C ARG A 606 -12.81 -16.55 13.76
N ALA A 607 -13.43 -16.61 14.94
CA ALA A 607 -13.39 -17.81 15.77
C ALA A 607 -14.02 -19.01 15.05
N GLN A 608 -15.15 -18.80 14.38
CA GLN A 608 -15.82 -19.83 13.59
C GLN A 608 -14.90 -20.35 12.45
N ARG A 609 -14.27 -19.46 11.71
CA ARG A 609 -13.34 -19.84 10.62
C ARG A 609 -12.17 -20.68 11.17
N LEU A 610 -11.61 -20.29 12.29
CA LEU A 610 -10.50 -21.05 12.91
C LEU A 610 -10.94 -22.45 13.32
N ILE A 611 -12.16 -22.60 13.84
CA ILE A 611 -12.74 -23.90 14.18
C ILE A 611 -12.90 -24.75 12.90
N GLU A 612 -13.48 -24.18 11.85
CA GLU A 612 -13.68 -24.87 10.57
C GLU A 612 -12.34 -25.34 9.96
N GLU A 613 -11.31 -24.48 9.99
CA GLU A 613 -9.98 -24.85 9.51
C GLU A 613 -9.37 -26.00 10.32
N ARG A 614 -9.55 -25.98 11.65
CA ARG A 614 -9.08 -27.08 12.51
C ARG A 614 -9.79 -28.39 12.14
N ILE A 615 -11.11 -28.33 11.93
CA ILE A 615 -11.91 -29.49 11.52
C ILE A 615 -11.41 -30.03 10.16
N LYS A 616 -11.24 -29.14 9.19
CA LYS A 616 -10.73 -29.53 7.86
C LYS A 616 -9.35 -30.20 7.95
N LYS A 617 -8.44 -29.62 8.73
CA LYS A 617 -7.10 -30.18 8.93
C LYS A 617 -7.16 -31.56 9.60
N ALA A 618 -8.00 -31.71 10.62
CA ALA A 618 -8.18 -32.99 11.29
C ALA A 618 -8.75 -34.05 10.34
N GLN A 619 -9.72 -33.70 9.52
CA GLN A 619 -10.30 -34.60 8.50
C GLN A 619 -9.26 -35.01 7.45
N GLN A 620 -8.44 -34.08 6.99
CA GLN A 620 -7.36 -34.37 6.03
C GLN A 620 -6.31 -35.31 6.63
N GLN A 621 -5.92 -35.11 7.88
CA GLN A 621 -4.99 -35.98 8.59
C GLN A 621 -5.57 -37.39 8.75
N GLN A 622 -6.85 -37.49 9.08
CA GLN A 622 -7.55 -38.77 9.21
C GLN A 622 -7.62 -39.52 7.87
N GLN A 623 -7.89 -38.80 6.78
CA GLN A 623 -7.88 -39.39 5.42
C GLN A 623 -6.48 -39.88 5.02
N GLN A 624 -5.44 -39.11 5.33
CA GLN A 624 -4.06 -39.50 5.06
C GLN A 624 -3.66 -40.76 5.85
N GLN A 625 -4.04 -40.82 7.12
CA GLN A 625 -3.78 -42.00 7.95
C GLN A 625 -4.53 -43.24 7.44
N ASN A 626 -5.78 -43.09 7.01
CA ASN A 626 -6.56 -44.17 6.45
C ASN A 626 -5.98 -44.66 5.11
N THR A 627 -5.50 -43.74 4.27
CA THR A 627 -4.82 -44.06 3.00
C THR A 627 -3.51 -44.80 3.27
N GLN A 628 -2.75 -44.41 4.25
CA GLN A 628 -1.52 -45.11 4.64
C GLN A 628 -1.81 -46.52 5.22
N ARG A 629 -2.87 -46.64 6.04
CA ARG A 629 -3.31 -47.94 6.56
C ARG A 629 -3.75 -48.90 5.45
N SER A 630 -4.50 -48.41 4.46
CA SER A 630 -4.94 -49.22 3.30
C SER A 630 -3.75 -49.65 2.40
N ARG A 631 -2.76 -48.75 2.23
CA ARG A 631 -1.54 -49.09 1.47
C ARG A 631 -0.71 -50.17 2.17
N ASN A 632 -0.60 -50.07 3.51
CA ASN A 632 0.12 -51.07 4.30
C ASN A 632 -0.61 -52.42 4.34
N ALA A 633 -1.94 -52.39 4.34
CA ALA A 633 -2.75 -53.62 4.29
C ALA A 633 -2.69 -54.33 2.91
N SER A 634 -2.59 -53.56 1.81
CA SER A 634 -2.46 -54.14 0.46
C SER A 634 -1.06 -54.61 0.14
N GLY A 635 -0.05 -54.16 0.90
CA GLY A 635 1.36 -54.66 0.74
C GLY A 635 1.65 -56.00 1.42
N ALA A 636 0.71 -56.54 2.22
CA ALA A 636 0.94 -57.76 3.01
C ALA A 636 0.46 -59.05 2.30
N PHE A 637 0.02 -59.00 1.06
CA PHE A 637 -0.39 -60.19 0.31
C PHE A 637 0.48 -60.36 -0.93
N ASN A 638 1.58 -61.11 -0.76
CA ASN A 638 2.38 -61.57 -1.91
C ASN A 638 2.58 -63.09 -1.75
N PRO A 639 1.72 -63.91 -2.39
CA PRO A 639 1.91 -65.39 -2.34
C PRO A 639 2.83 -65.81 -3.46
N THR A 640 4.12 -65.81 -3.23
CA THR A 640 5.07 -66.51 -4.09
C THR A 640 5.79 -67.58 -3.31
N GLY A 641 5.09 -68.70 -3.10
CA GLY A 641 5.73 -69.97 -2.73
C GLY A 641 5.91 -70.82 -3.98
N ALA A 642 7.04 -70.67 -4.65
CA ALA A 642 7.41 -71.62 -5.71
C ALA A 642 8.15 -72.79 -5.06
N PHE A 643 7.50 -73.94 -5.04
CA PHE A 643 8.16 -75.23 -4.74
C PHE A 643 9.09 -75.60 -5.89
N ASN A 644 10.39 -75.67 -5.61
CA ASN A 644 11.36 -76.24 -6.53
C ASN A 644 11.84 -77.59 -5.98
N THR A 645 11.31 -78.68 -6.52
CA THR A 645 11.80 -80.03 -6.27
C THR A 645 12.94 -80.31 -7.25
N GLY A 646 14.16 -80.14 -6.77
CA GLY A 646 15.35 -80.53 -7.49
C GLY A 646 15.81 -81.87 -7.06
N ASN A 647 15.66 -82.85 -7.92
CA ASN A 647 16.19 -84.24 -7.84
C ASN A 647 17.67 -84.20 -8.04
N ARG A 648 18.46 -84.76 -7.13
CA ARG A 648 19.85 -85.12 -7.42
C ARG A 648 20.13 -86.54 -7.03
N MET A 649 20.42 -87.37 -8.09
CA MET A 649 21.16 -88.59 -7.95
C MET A 649 22.63 -88.37 -8.29
N PHE A 650 23.48 -88.99 -7.52
CA PHE A 650 24.95 -89.14 -7.58
C PHE A 650 25.81 -87.99 -7.07
#